data_d3032369bee9f61d8de1e95982eaa636
#
_entry.id   d3032369bee9f61d8de1e95982eaa636
#
_cell.length_a   1.000
_cell.length_b   1.000
_cell.length_c   1.000
_cell.angle_alpha   90.00
_cell.angle_beta   90.00
_cell.angle_gamma   90.00
#
_symmetry.space_group_name_H-M   'P 1'
#
loop_
_entity.id
_entity.type
_entity.pdbx_description
1 polymer ?
#
loop_
_entity_poly.entity_id
_entity_poly.type
_entity_poly.pdbx_seq_one_letter_code
_entity_poly.pdbx_strand_id
1 'polypeptide(L)'
;MDKRLTSNKSLANYQYLMDTIWTIYLEDGSVEIQKDSMIPELENTKHDYVILNNTIKNDVYPPDHILWDETVSLEAFHKMIAEGCFHKKFDMRFCNKHFGFEWHEAFIDILTNKEGIPDRVVLSSHNVNDFRKSQIIETAVKAEYDYVIYIEASKNSYVMYTSGTESETPPPVASSNYEAVVAEYNRQYMEPEFCDAMTEKMSIAHVDPILRQHGEYILYGTMIENGEKREKKMRFSYFDREQNIWLMTRTDITEIKEERKQKLLLQEALQSATAANRAKSDFLSRMSHDVRTPINAIVGMTAIAGLHMNDQNRIADCLKKITISSKLLLNLINEVLDMSKLESGKIMLTEETFKLDELLESLFIMVQSAFEAKKQKLVIHSKVKHECLIGDVQRIQQALLNMLTNAIKYTPNKGLIQISVEEKPFVYNGYGQFEIAVTDNGIGMKPEFLSKVFEPFERSDDKAIRNIQGTGLGMAISRHIAQMMNGDILVESEYGKGSKFTMRFHVKLGGMDEYDNNLLIDLPVLVVDDDDVSCEIACENLQELGMKPEWVLSGQDAVQKVSDGNKYFAIIIDLMMPNMNGIETTYKIRECVGPDVPIIIISAYDYSDYEIEALKAGVNGFICKPIMKSKLFLLMKKFATNKKEEEEVTIVPSIVASFPGKRILVVEDNDLNREIAYELLQETGAEIETASDGLEAVNKVSASPEGYYDFIIMDIQMPVMDGLEATRQIRLLDRQDTKDLPIVAMSANAFAEDVRLSLEAGMNEHIAKPIEIDRLYSVMGKWFR
;
A
#
# COMPACT_ATOMS: atom_id res chain seq x y z
N MET A 1 29.72 -71.64 18.42
CA MET A 1 30.19 -72.54 19.52
C MET A 1 29.08 -73.55 19.78
N ASP A 2 29.32 -74.80 19.26
CA ASP A 2 28.42 -75.93 19.40
C ASP A 2 28.18 -76.27 20.87
N LYS A 3 26.93 -76.25 21.28
CA LYS A 3 26.44 -77.09 22.36
C LYS A 3 25.20 -77.83 21.84
N ARG A 4 25.47 -79.06 21.31
CA ARG A 4 24.46 -80.06 21.12
C ARG A 4 23.67 -80.26 22.39
N LEU A 5 22.42 -79.77 22.44
CA LEU A 5 21.46 -80.09 23.48
C LEU A 5 20.97 -81.59 23.26
N THR A 6 21.79 -82.52 23.64
CA THR A 6 21.41 -83.92 23.76
C THR A 6 21.07 -84.18 25.21
N SER A 7 19.83 -84.09 25.57
CA SER A 7 19.20 -84.95 26.59
C SER A 7 17.77 -84.46 26.95
N ASN A 8 16.88 -85.42 27.17
CA ASN A 8 15.54 -85.29 27.72
C ASN A 8 15.43 -84.48 29.04
N LYS A 9 16.56 -84.09 29.63
CA LYS A 9 16.60 -83.25 30.85
C LYS A 9 16.44 -81.76 30.61
N SER A 10 16.75 -81.27 29.40
CA SER A 10 16.56 -79.80 29.12
C SER A 10 15.12 -79.47 28.74
N LEU A 11 14.39 -80.36 28.11
CA LEU A 11 12.94 -80.17 27.81
C LEU A 11 12.11 -80.09 29.11
N ALA A 12 12.42 -80.90 30.13
CA ALA A 12 11.71 -80.97 31.40
C ALA A 12 11.77 -79.58 32.16
N ASN A 13 12.86 -78.86 32.01
CA ASN A 13 13.01 -77.52 32.67
C ASN A 13 12.26 -76.36 31.96
N TYR A 14 11.96 -76.48 30.64
CA TYR A 14 11.19 -75.48 29.87
C TYR A 14 9.71 -75.73 29.88
N GLN A 15 9.27 -77.00 30.22
CA GLN A 15 7.84 -77.36 30.23
C GLN A 15 6.97 -76.46 31.15
N TYR A 16 7.53 -75.91 32.23
CA TYR A 16 6.81 -75.07 33.17
C TYR A 16 6.55 -73.61 32.64
N LEU A 17 7.29 -73.18 31.63
CA LEU A 17 7.26 -71.86 31.07
C LEU A 17 6.42 -71.73 29.79
N MET A 18 6.18 -72.90 29.13
CA MET A 18 5.43 -72.91 27.88
C MET A 18 3.95 -73.13 28.10
N ASP A 19 3.09 -72.44 27.36
CA ASP A 19 1.64 -72.57 27.41
C ASP A 19 1.15 -73.73 26.55
N THR A 20 1.90 -74.02 25.46
CA THR A 20 1.56 -75.07 24.53
C THR A 20 2.80 -75.89 24.24
N ILE A 21 2.72 -77.27 24.26
CA ILE A 21 3.80 -78.19 23.89
C ILE A 21 3.16 -79.33 23.18
N TRP A 22 3.54 -79.53 21.91
CA TRP A 22 3.17 -80.67 21.06
C TRP A 22 4.39 -81.45 20.60
N THR A 23 4.27 -82.76 20.65
CA THR A 23 5.30 -83.60 20.06
C THR A 23 4.73 -84.32 18.82
N ILE A 24 5.26 -83.97 17.66
CA ILE A 24 4.85 -84.52 16.35
C ILE A 24 5.81 -85.60 15.92
N TYR A 25 5.31 -86.75 15.62
CA TYR A 25 6.10 -87.93 15.17
C TYR A 25 6.15 -87.93 13.64
N LEU A 26 7.33 -87.87 13.08
CA LEU A 26 7.52 -87.77 11.64
C LEU A 26 7.28 -89.10 10.90
N GLU A 27 7.38 -90.22 11.57
CA GLU A 27 7.21 -91.57 10.99
C GLU A 27 5.71 -91.86 10.62
N ASP A 28 4.78 -91.51 11.52
CA ASP A 28 3.39 -91.87 11.37
C ASP A 28 2.45 -90.61 11.25
N GLY A 29 3.06 -89.43 11.29
CA GLY A 29 2.31 -88.13 11.24
C GLY A 29 1.39 -87.90 12.45
N SER A 30 1.60 -88.60 13.54
CA SER A 30 0.78 -88.44 14.76
C SER A 30 1.36 -87.33 15.63
N VAL A 31 0.51 -86.66 16.41
CA VAL A 31 0.90 -85.65 17.37
C VAL A 31 0.42 -86.00 18.76
N GLU A 32 1.27 -85.81 19.73
CA GLU A 32 0.91 -85.94 21.14
C GLU A 32 0.96 -84.59 21.79
N ILE A 33 -0.17 -84.11 22.34
CA ILE A 33 -0.30 -82.87 23.01
C ILE A 33 0.05 -83.07 24.49
N GLN A 34 1.16 -82.50 24.91
CA GLN A 34 1.68 -82.61 26.28
C GLN A 34 1.10 -81.47 27.16
N LYS A 35 0.89 -80.33 26.58
CA LYS A 35 0.28 -79.16 27.21
C LYS A 35 -0.36 -78.27 26.15
N ASP A 36 -1.53 -77.78 26.38
CA ASP A 36 -2.17 -76.81 25.52
C ASP A 36 -3.13 -75.91 26.31
N SER A 37 -2.77 -74.66 26.52
CA SER A 37 -3.58 -73.69 27.24
C SER A 37 -4.80 -73.19 26.42
N MET A 38 -4.77 -73.40 25.10
CA MET A 38 -5.86 -72.99 24.18
C MET A 38 -6.91 -74.07 24.02
N ILE A 39 -6.47 -75.37 24.05
CA ILE A 39 -7.34 -76.54 23.93
C ILE A 39 -6.99 -77.54 25.03
N PRO A 40 -7.24 -77.25 26.30
CA PRO A 40 -6.87 -78.11 27.42
C PRO A 40 -7.52 -79.50 27.36
N GLU A 41 -8.63 -79.64 26.67
CA GLU A 41 -9.38 -80.89 26.52
C GLU A 41 -8.62 -81.92 25.73
N LEU A 42 -7.61 -81.53 24.94
CA LEU A 42 -6.81 -82.38 24.11
C LEU A 42 -5.45 -82.81 24.76
N GLU A 43 -5.18 -82.28 25.94
CA GLU A 43 -3.94 -82.62 26.67
C GLU A 43 -3.83 -84.14 26.95
N ASN A 44 -2.64 -84.68 26.75
CA ASN A 44 -2.27 -86.14 26.91
C ASN A 44 -3.06 -87.01 25.96
N THR A 45 -3.51 -86.55 24.79
CA THR A 45 -4.14 -87.34 23.74
C THR A 45 -3.27 -87.40 22.49
N LYS A 46 -3.49 -88.44 21.66
CA LYS A 46 -2.77 -88.58 20.40
C LYS A 46 -3.71 -88.40 19.23
N HIS A 47 -3.36 -87.56 18.28
CA HIS A 47 -4.16 -87.15 17.14
C HIS A 47 -3.39 -87.28 15.82
N ASP A 48 -4.08 -87.23 14.71
CA ASP A 48 -3.49 -87.02 13.40
C ASP A 48 -3.10 -85.53 13.29
N TYR A 49 -1.80 -85.29 13.01
CA TYR A 49 -1.23 -83.92 12.99
C TYR A 49 -1.89 -83.04 11.87
N VAL A 50 -2.09 -83.60 10.69
CA VAL A 50 -2.64 -82.88 9.55
C VAL A 50 -4.06 -82.32 9.85
N ILE A 51 -4.88 -83.20 10.48
CA ILE A 51 -6.23 -82.80 10.87
C ILE A 51 -6.19 -81.77 11.96
N LEU A 52 -5.38 -81.97 12.98
CA LEU A 52 -5.25 -81.02 14.10
C LEU A 52 -4.72 -79.64 13.62
N ASN A 53 -3.68 -79.69 12.79
CA ASN A 53 -3.05 -78.48 12.25
C ASN A 53 -4.00 -77.61 11.45
N ASN A 54 -4.82 -78.25 10.58
CA ASN A 54 -5.87 -77.54 9.81
C ASN A 54 -6.97 -76.97 10.72
N THR A 55 -7.29 -77.63 11.82
CA THR A 55 -8.28 -77.13 12.79
C THR A 55 -7.78 -75.89 13.52
N ILE A 56 -6.54 -75.96 14.03
CA ILE A 56 -5.94 -74.85 14.79
C ILE A 56 -5.59 -73.66 13.90
N LYS A 57 -5.30 -73.89 12.63
CA LYS A 57 -5.12 -72.78 11.67
C LYS A 57 -6.27 -71.80 11.67
N ASN A 58 -7.50 -72.26 11.94
CA ASN A 58 -8.66 -71.37 12.04
C ASN A 58 -8.57 -70.42 13.26
N ASP A 59 -7.82 -70.76 14.28
CA ASP A 59 -7.59 -69.93 15.44
C ASP A 59 -6.38 -69.02 15.28
N VAL A 60 -5.53 -69.21 14.26
CA VAL A 60 -4.46 -68.30 13.88
C VAL A 60 -5.04 -67.04 13.28
N TYR A 61 -4.50 -65.89 13.64
CA TYR A 61 -4.95 -64.61 13.06
C TYR A 61 -4.77 -64.60 11.53
N PRO A 62 -5.84 -64.28 10.73
CA PRO A 62 -5.82 -64.50 9.29
C PRO A 62 -4.61 -63.99 8.52
N PRO A 63 -4.05 -62.78 8.82
CA PRO A 63 -2.82 -62.31 8.17
C PRO A 63 -1.58 -63.22 8.41
N ASP A 64 -1.60 -64.07 9.40
CA ASP A 64 -0.45 -64.96 9.75
C ASP A 64 -0.63 -66.38 9.19
N HIS A 65 -1.69 -66.68 8.48
CA HIS A 65 -1.98 -68.01 7.89
C HIS A 65 -0.86 -68.48 6.93
N ILE A 66 -0.27 -67.58 6.15
CA ILE A 66 0.82 -67.90 5.23
C ILE A 66 2.04 -68.30 6.04
N LEU A 67 2.37 -67.53 7.08
CA LEU A 67 3.49 -67.83 7.97
C LEU A 67 3.28 -69.19 8.69
N TRP A 68 2.05 -69.50 9.10
CA TRP A 68 1.65 -70.78 9.67
C TRP A 68 1.95 -71.92 8.73
N ASP A 69 1.45 -71.89 7.49
CA ASP A 69 1.67 -72.94 6.49
C ASP A 69 3.14 -73.14 6.15
N GLU A 70 3.89 -72.06 6.02
CA GLU A 70 5.34 -72.11 5.70
C GLU A 70 6.21 -72.54 6.87
N THR A 71 5.68 -72.58 8.11
CA THR A 71 6.47 -72.81 9.29
C THR A 71 6.06 -74.03 10.07
N VAL A 72 4.73 -74.34 10.12
CA VAL A 72 4.17 -75.37 11.03
C VAL A 72 3.58 -76.57 10.26
N SER A 73 3.76 -76.67 8.96
CA SER A 73 3.31 -77.85 8.17
C SER A 73 4.34 -78.99 8.20
N LEU A 74 3.92 -80.23 7.94
CA LEU A 74 4.81 -81.31 7.78
C LEU A 74 5.85 -81.11 6.65
N GLU A 75 5.44 -80.45 5.58
CA GLU A 75 6.36 -80.08 4.50
C GLU A 75 7.42 -79.08 4.97
N ALA A 76 7.04 -78.12 5.79
CA ALA A 76 7.94 -77.13 6.38
C ALA A 76 8.98 -77.86 7.29
N PHE A 77 8.57 -78.84 8.08
CA PHE A 77 9.47 -79.59 8.93
C PHE A 77 10.48 -80.47 8.09
N HIS A 78 10.00 -81.10 7.04
CA HIS A 78 10.88 -81.84 6.13
C HIS A 78 11.88 -80.94 5.41
N LYS A 79 11.41 -79.73 5.02
CA LYS A 79 12.26 -78.69 4.44
C LYS A 79 13.32 -78.22 5.43
N MET A 80 12.95 -77.94 6.66
CA MET A 80 13.87 -77.54 7.73
C MET A 80 14.95 -78.62 7.96
N ILE A 81 14.55 -79.90 7.96
CA ILE A 81 15.45 -81.03 8.09
C ILE A 81 16.44 -81.07 6.92
N ALA A 82 15.96 -80.92 5.70
CA ALA A 82 16.77 -80.93 4.49
C ALA A 82 17.76 -79.73 4.46
N GLU A 83 17.41 -78.62 5.02
CA GLU A 83 18.26 -77.43 5.14
C GLU A 83 19.19 -77.47 6.37
N GLY A 84 19.07 -78.47 7.19
CA GLY A 84 19.90 -78.63 8.42
C GLY A 84 19.48 -77.65 9.55
N CYS A 85 18.29 -77.14 9.50
CA CYS A 85 17.72 -76.20 10.49
C CYS A 85 16.93 -77.00 11.54
N PHE A 86 17.55 -77.30 12.71
CA PHE A 86 16.90 -78.09 13.75
C PHE A 86 16.21 -77.29 14.84
N HIS A 87 16.33 -75.97 14.79
CA HIS A 87 15.68 -75.08 15.74
C HIS A 87 15.21 -73.84 15.01
N LYS A 88 13.93 -73.42 15.21
CA LYS A 88 13.39 -72.19 14.65
C LYS A 88 12.51 -71.51 15.69
N LYS A 89 12.69 -70.20 15.83
CA LYS A 89 11.85 -69.30 16.64
C LYS A 89 11.08 -68.41 15.71
N PHE A 90 9.81 -68.15 16.01
CA PHE A 90 8.97 -67.20 15.29
C PHE A 90 7.86 -66.68 16.17
N ASP A 91 7.35 -65.48 15.84
CA ASP A 91 6.22 -64.85 16.50
C ASP A 91 4.94 -65.10 15.68
N MET A 92 3.82 -65.35 16.39
CA MET A 92 2.54 -65.64 15.77
C MET A 92 1.40 -65.04 16.55
N ARG A 93 0.30 -64.72 15.89
CA ARG A 93 -0.91 -64.21 16.51
C ARG A 93 -2.03 -65.23 16.45
N PHE A 94 -2.68 -65.47 17.58
CA PHE A 94 -3.90 -66.28 17.64
C PHE A 94 -5.09 -65.40 17.88
N CYS A 95 -6.25 -65.73 17.31
CA CYS A 95 -7.49 -64.99 17.48
C CYS A 95 -7.95 -65.04 18.94
N ASN A 96 -8.30 -63.83 19.45
CA ASN A 96 -8.85 -63.69 20.78
C ASN A 96 -10.22 -62.99 20.67
N LYS A 97 -11.25 -63.55 21.32
CA LYS A 97 -12.62 -63.03 21.27
C LYS A 97 -12.81 -61.61 21.82
N HIS A 98 -11.90 -61.18 22.66
CA HIS A 98 -11.97 -59.87 23.33
C HIS A 98 -11.06 -58.79 22.71
N PHE A 99 -9.91 -59.17 22.15
CA PHE A 99 -8.86 -58.25 21.71
C PHE A 99 -8.50 -58.38 20.24
N GLY A 100 -9.20 -59.23 19.46
CA GLY A 100 -8.93 -59.52 18.08
C GLY A 100 -7.77 -60.52 17.90
N PHE A 101 -6.70 -60.41 18.62
CA PHE A 101 -5.59 -61.38 18.64
C PHE A 101 -4.70 -61.28 19.90
N GLU A 102 -3.97 -62.39 20.17
CA GLU A 102 -2.91 -62.47 21.17
C GLU A 102 -1.60 -62.92 20.53
N TRP A 103 -0.51 -62.31 21.00
CA TRP A 103 0.82 -62.66 20.54
C TRP A 103 1.38 -63.88 21.27
N HIS A 104 1.85 -64.86 20.49
CA HIS A 104 2.59 -66.01 20.99
C HIS A 104 3.99 -66.04 20.36
N GLU A 105 4.98 -66.33 21.19
CA GLU A 105 6.32 -66.66 20.74
C GLU A 105 6.40 -68.17 20.65
N ALA A 106 6.66 -68.73 19.45
CA ALA A 106 6.65 -70.14 19.18
C ALA A 106 8.04 -70.65 18.79
N PHE A 107 8.28 -71.86 19.14
CA PHE A 107 9.56 -72.58 18.89
C PHE A 107 9.30 -73.92 18.24
N ILE A 108 10.11 -74.27 17.27
CA ILE A 108 10.16 -75.58 16.62
C ILE A 108 11.53 -76.16 16.90
N ASP A 109 11.54 -77.34 17.55
CA ASP A 109 12.75 -78.11 17.83
C ASP A 109 12.62 -79.45 17.17
N ILE A 110 13.54 -79.80 16.26
CA ILE A 110 13.58 -81.10 15.60
C ILE A 110 14.56 -82.03 16.38
N LEU A 111 14.00 -83.12 16.90
CA LEU A 111 14.72 -84.06 17.70
C LEU A 111 15.10 -85.26 16.85
N THR A 112 16.21 -85.93 17.22
CA THR A 112 16.75 -87.14 16.56
C THR A 112 16.66 -88.35 17.49
N ASN A 113 16.44 -89.51 16.87
CA ASN A 113 16.51 -90.79 17.57
C ASN A 113 17.95 -91.11 18.00
N LYS A 114 18.15 -92.32 18.63
CA LYS A 114 19.47 -92.77 19.09
C LYS A 114 20.50 -92.93 17.97
N GLU A 115 20.05 -93.06 16.74
CA GLU A 115 20.89 -93.27 15.53
C GLU A 115 21.19 -91.91 14.85
N GLY A 116 20.72 -90.81 15.41
CA GLY A 116 20.95 -89.47 14.88
C GLY A 116 20.01 -89.08 13.73
N ILE A 117 18.93 -89.85 13.47
CA ILE A 117 17.95 -89.61 12.43
C ILE A 117 16.82 -88.76 13.05
N PRO A 118 16.38 -87.63 12.41
CA PRO A 118 15.22 -86.82 12.83
C PRO A 118 13.97 -87.72 12.89
N ASP A 119 13.36 -87.81 14.07
CA ASP A 119 12.19 -88.65 14.29
C ASP A 119 10.99 -87.91 14.86
N ARG A 120 11.23 -86.75 15.47
CA ARG A 120 10.18 -85.91 16.13
C ARG A 120 10.43 -84.46 15.99
N VAL A 121 9.28 -83.69 15.96
CA VAL A 121 9.33 -82.25 16.07
C VAL A 121 8.56 -81.84 17.33
N VAL A 122 9.16 -81.01 18.14
CA VAL A 122 8.51 -80.40 19.29
C VAL A 122 8.14 -78.97 18.92
N LEU A 123 6.85 -78.66 18.89
CA LEU A 123 6.29 -77.32 18.74
C LEU A 123 5.89 -76.82 20.14
N SER A 124 6.43 -75.71 20.54
CA SER A 124 6.07 -75.13 21.83
C SER A 124 5.81 -73.61 21.66
N SER A 125 4.90 -73.04 22.43
CA SER A 125 4.66 -71.61 22.43
C SER A 125 4.31 -71.11 23.82
N HIS A 126 4.51 -69.82 24.03
CA HIS A 126 4.00 -69.12 25.20
C HIS A 126 3.39 -67.77 24.81
N ASN A 127 2.42 -67.36 25.57
CA ASN A 127 1.73 -66.07 25.37
C ASN A 127 2.66 -64.94 25.80
N VAL A 128 2.94 -63.99 24.87
CA VAL A 128 3.78 -62.82 25.13
C VAL A 128 2.97 -61.52 25.01
N ASN A 129 1.66 -61.63 25.04
CA ASN A 129 0.78 -60.50 24.75
C ASN A 129 0.97 -59.32 25.72
N ASP A 130 1.07 -59.59 27.02
CA ASP A 130 1.29 -58.54 28.02
C ASP A 130 2.68 -57.91 27.89
N PHE A 131 3.68 -58.70 27.57
CA PHE A 131 5.03 -58.17 27.31
C PHE A 131 5.02 -57.28 26.03
N ARG A 132 4.40 -57.75 24.95
CA ARG A 132 4.28 -56.97 23.71
C ARG A 132 3.45 -55.69 23.90
N LYS A 133 2.34 -55.73 24.63
CA LYS A 133 1.56 -54.56 24.99
C LYS A 133 2.41 -53.57 25.78
N SER A 134 3.16 -54.03 26.76
CA SER A 134 4.08 -53.20 27.53
C SER A 134 5.14 -52.54 26.66
N GLN A 135 5.74 -53.27 25.71
CA GLN A 135 6.70 -52.72 24.75
C GLN A 135 6.10 -51.68 23.86
N ILE A 136 4.86 -51.91 23.34
CA ILE A 136 4.14 -50.94 22.51
C ILE A 136 3.85 -49.66 23.32
N ILE A 137 3.36 -49.78 24.55
CA ILE A 137 3.11 -48.65 25.45
C ILE A 137 4.42 -47.89 25.72
N GLU A 138 5.49 -48.60 26.05
CA GLU A 138 6.80 -48.03 26.32
C GLU A 138 7.33 -47.26 25.08
N THR A 139 7.19 -47.84 23.89
CA THR A 139 7.60 -47.18 22.63
C THR A 139 6.79 -45.94 22.34
N ALA A 140 5.47 -45.99 22.56
CA ALA A 140 4.56 -44.84 22.40
C ALA A 140 4.88 -43.71 23.40
N VAL A 141 5.12 -44.08 24.66
CA VAL A 141 5.54 -43.12 25.70
C VAL A 141 6.88 -42.49 25.33
N LYS A 142 7.82 -43.26 24.82
CA LYS A 142 9.14 -42.80 24.37
C LYS A 142 9.03 -41.83 23.16
N ALA A 143 8.06 -42.00 22.31
CA ALA A 143 7.87 -41.15 21.13
C ALA A 143 7.17 -39.81 21.47
N GLU A 144 6.39 -39.76 22.53
CA GLU A 144 5.56 -38.58 22.86
C GLU A 144 6.13 -37.69 23.96
N TYR A 145 6.91 -38.29 24.90
CA TYR A 145 7.39 -37.59 26.10
C TYR A 145 8.92 -37.61 26.21
N ASP A 146 9.52 -36.49 26.62
CA ASP A 146 10.95 -36.43 26.94
C ASP A 146 11.28 -37.43 28.08
N TYR A 147 10.43 -37.42 29.12
CA TYR A 147 10.44 -38.36 30.21
C TYR A 147 9.13 -38.37 31.01
N VAL A 148 8.96 -39.45 31.79
CA VAL A 148 7.85 -39.62 32.73
C VAL A 148 8.40 -39.78 34.13
N ILE A 149 7.91 -39.06 35.09
CA ILE A 149 8.29 -39.15 36.49
C ILE A 149 7.10 -39.66 37.31
N TYR A 150 7.36 -40.71 38.08
CA TYR A 150 6.47 -41.25 39.07
C TYR A 150 6.82 -40.62 40.43
N ILE A 151 5.90 -39.90 41.04
CA ILE A 151 6.12 -39.12 42.24
C ILE A 151 5.25 -39.67 43.36
N GLU A 152 5.88 -40.12 44.46
CA GLU A 152 5.20 -40.43 45.71
C GLU A 152 5.16 -39.17 46.58
N ALA A 153 4.11 -38.37 46.41
CA ALA A 153 4.00 -37.04 47.04
C ALA A 153 4.05 -37.09 48.56
N SER A 154 3.48 -38.14 49.16
CA SER A 154 3.51 -38.36 50.61
C SER A 154 4.90 -38.61 51.22
N LYS A 155 5.83 -39.11 50.40
CA LYS A 155 7.21 -39.39 50.79
C LYS A 155 8.20 -38.37 50.25
N ASN A 156 7.74 -37.38 49.47
CA ASN A 156 8.58 -36.43 48.74
C ASN A 156 9.67 -37.11 47.88
N SER A 157 9.34 -38.27 47.29
CA SER A 157 10.25 -39.05 46.51
C SER A 157 9.76 -39.25 45.07
N TYR A 158 10.67 -39.57 44.18
CA TYR A 158 10.29 -39.86 42.79
C TYR A 158 11.23 -40.90 42.15
N VAL A 159 10.69 -41.52 41.11
CA VAL A 159 11.45 -42.31 40.13
C VAL A 159 11.14 -41.86 38.72
N MET A 160 12.17 -41.69 37.92
CA MET A 160 12.02 -41.23 36.55
C MET A 160 12.16 -42.43 35.57
N TYR A 161 11.24 -42.48 34.63
CA TYR A 161 11.30 -43.39 33.48
C TYR A 161 11.64 -42.54 32.25
N THR A 162 12.88 -42.68 31.77
CA THR A 162 13.30 -41.93 30.58
C THR A 162 12.92 -42.67 29.32
N SER A 163 12.71 -41.94 28.24
CA SER A 163 12.61 -42.51 26.90
C SER A 163 14.00 -42.94 26.35
N GLY A 164 15.11 -42.64 26.99
CA GLY A 164 16.50 -42.87 26.58
C GLY A 164 16.90 -41.98 25.42
N THR A 165 17.79 -41.22 25.29
CA THR A 165 18.53 -40.53 24.21
C THR A 165 18.09 -39.15 23.78
N GLU A 166 16.84 -38.68 23.94
CA GLU A 166 16.43 -37.38 23.40
C GLU A 166 16.38 -36.23 24.43
N SER A 167 16.31 -36.49 25.72
CA SER A 167 16.50 -35.45 26.71
C SER A 167 17.96 -35.32 27.07
N GLU A 168 18.63 -34.31 26.57
CA GLU A 168 20.05 -34.04 26.81
C GLU A 168 20.36 -33.64 28.27
N THR A 169 19.31 -33.35 29.04
CA THR A 169 19.41 -32.88 30.41
C THR A 169 18.36 -33.57 31.31
N PRO A 170 18.41 -34.87 31.50
CA PRO A 170 17.46 -35.54 32.38
C PRO A 170 17.79 -35.24 33.85
N PRO A 171 16.76 -35.11 34.73
CA PRO A 171 17.01 -35.12 36.18
C PRO A 171 17.55 -36.47 36.65
N PRO A 172 18.06 -36.61 37.90
CA PRO A 172 18.46 -37.88 38.46
C PRO A 172 17.37 -38.93 38.32
N VAL A 173 17.75 -40.21 38.08
CA VAL A 173 16.81 -41.32 37.85
C VAL A 173 15.86 -41.54 39.03
N ALA A 174 16.33 -41.30 40.24
CA ALA A 174 15.51 -41.37 41.46
C ALA A 174 16.07 -40.47 42.56
N SER A 175 15.16 -39.96 43.41
CA SER A 175 15.56 -39.22 44.59
C SER A 175 14.54 -39.41 45.73
N SER A 176 15.03 -39.35 46.94
CA SER A 176 14.22 -39.30 48.16
C SER A 176 13.84 -37.87 48.57
N ASN A 177 14.14 -36.86 47.71
CA ASN A 177 13.75 -35.49 47.96
C ASN A 177 13.43 -34.82 46.58
N TYR A 178 12.18 -34.96 46.18
CA TYR A 178 11.65 -34.40 44.92
C TYR A 178 11.80 -32.88 44.84
N GLU A 179 11.39 -32.16 45.89
CA GLU A 179 11.38 -30.70 45.87
C GLU A 179 12.77 -30.08 45.74
N ALA A 180 13.76 -30.68 46.44
CA ALA A 180 15.15 -30.21 46.31
C ALA A 180 15.70 -30.41 44.89
N VAL A 181 15.40 -31.55 44.27
CA VAL A 181 15.83 -31.81 42.89
C VAL A 181 15.14 -30.87 41.88
N VAL A 182 13.84 -30.62 42.03
CA VAL A 182 13.12 -29.65 41.18
C VAL A 182 13.72 -28.24 41.31
N ALA A 183 14.04 -27.79 42.52
CA ALA A 183 14.64 -26.48 42.71
C ALA A 183 16.03 -26.35 42.12
N GLU A 184 16.87 -27.42 42.22
CA GLU A 184 18.19 -27.44 41.64
C GLU A 184 18.12 -27.52 40.10
N TYR A 185 17.24 -28.38 39.55
CA TYR A 185 17.01 -28.56 38.14
C TYR A 185 16.52 -27.25 37.48
N ASN A 186 15.53 -26.58 38.03
CA ASN A 186 15.04 -25.32 37.51
C ASN A 186 16.12 -24.23 37.55
N ARG A 187 16.95 -24.19 38.62
CA ARG A 187 18.06 -23.24 38.72
C ARG A 187 19.13 -23.46 37.62
N GLN A 188 19.33 -24.71 37.24
CA GLN A 188 20.34 -25.09 36.26
C GLN A 188 19.86 -24.84 34.81
N TYR A 189 18.58 -25.07 34.52
CA TYR A 189 18.05 -25.11 33.13
C TYR A 189 16.99 -24.07 32.80
N MET A 190 16.66 -23.15 33.73
CA MET A 190 15.74 -22.05 33.45
C MET A 190 16.42 -20.70 33.59
N GLU A 191 15.84 -19.68 32.96
CA GLU A 191 16.28 -18.31 33.16
C GLU A 191 16.04 -17.89 34.62
N PRO A 192 17.00 -17.18 35.26
CA PRO A 192 16.94 -16.87 36.69
C PRO A 192 15.63 -16.20 37.15
N GLU A 193 15.06 -15.36 36.30
CA GLU A 193 13.82 -14.61 36.58
C GLU A 193 12.57 -15.51 36.69
N PHE A 194 12.57 -16.68 36.08
CA PHE A 194 11.43 -17.62 36.09
C PHE A 194 11.63 -18.81 37.07
N CYS A 195 12.86 -19.02 37.55
CA CYS A 195 13.25 -20.19 38.35
C CYS A 195 12.42 -20.35 39.61
N ASP A 196 12.33 -19.31 40.44
CA ASP A 196 11.65 -19.39 41.71
C ASP A 196 10.14 -19.60 41.54
N ALA A 197 9.51 -18.87 40.61
CA ALA A 197 8.09 -19.02 40.33
C ALA A 197 7.74 -20.40 39.78
N MET A 198 8.62 -21.03 38.98
CA MET A 198 8.39 -22.37 38.42
C MET A 198 8.61 -23.42 39.53
N THR A 199 9.61 -23.24 40.35
CA THR A 199 9.88 -24.14 41.49
C THR A 199 8.69 -24.15 42.46
N GLU A 200 8.12 -23.00 42.77
CA GLU A 200 6.91 -22.91 43.58
C GLU A 200 5.73 -23.65 42.95
N LYS A 201 5.48 -23.41 41.64
CA LYS A 201 4.41 -24.07 40.88
C LYS A 201 4.55 -25.58 40.77
N MET A 202 5.75 -26.12 40.84
CA MET A 202 6.04 -27.55 40.80
C MET A 202 6.13 -28.18 42.23
N SER A 203 6.06 -27.40 43.29
CA SER A 203 6.11 -27.91 44.67
C SER A 203 4.90 -28.80 45.00
N ILE A 204 5.09 -29.74 45.90
CA ILE A 204 4.00 -30.63 46.39
C ILE A 204 2.86 -29.81 46.97
N ALA A 205 3.21 -28.77 47.74
CA ALA A 205 2.22 -27.87 48.37
C ALA A 205 1.33 -27.15 47.34
N HIS A 206 1.85 -26.85 46.12
CA HIS A 206 1.09 -26.19 45.06
C HIS A 206 0.32 -27.19 44.20
N VAL A 207 0.94 -28.29 43.79
CA VAL A 207 0.37 -29.27 42.89
C VAL A 207 -0.74 -30.11 43.50
N ASP A 208 -0.60 -30.56 44.77
CA ASP A 208 -1.57 -31.46 45.44
C ASP A 208 -2.99 -30.89 45.50
N PRO A 209 -3.22 -29.64 45.94
CA PRO A 209 -4.57 -29.06 45.99
C PRO A 209 -5.21 -28.97 44.58
N ILE A 210 -4.41 -28.65 43.57
CA ILE A 210 -4.90 -28.52 42.20
C ILE A 210 -5.31 -29.88 41.63
N LEU A 211 -4.48 -30.89 41.83
CA LEU A 211 -4.80 -32.26 41.42
C LEU A 211 -6.04 -32.79 42.13
N ARG A 212 -6.22 -32.49 43.42
CA ARG A 212 -7.44 -32.89 44.17
C ARG A 212 -8.70 -32.25 43.60
N GLN A 213 -8.61 -30.98 43.15
CA GLN A 213 -9.74 -30.23 42.62
C GLN A 213 -10.04 -30.55 41.15
N HIS A 214 -9.01 -30.62 40.30
CA HIS A 214 -9.16 -30.68 38.85
C HIS A 214 -8.75 -32.01 38.23
N GLY A 215 -8.07 -32.90 38.94
CA GLY A 215 -7.58 -34.19 38.46
C GLY A 215 -6.31 -34.13 37.62
N GLU A 216 -6.00 -32.98 37.05
CA GLU A 216 -4.76 -32.73 36.30
C GLU A 216 -4.25 -31.30 36.54
N TYR A 217 -2.95 -31.10 36.30
CA TYR A 217 -2.32 -29.79 36.34
C TYR A 217 -1.29 -29.69 35.21
N ILE A 218 -1.39 -28.61 34.39
CA ILE A 218 -0.50 -28.41 33.26
C ILE A 218 0.28 -27.13 33.43
N LEU A 219 1.60 -27.22 33.29
CA LEU A 219 2.54 -26.11 33.29
C LEU A 219 3.25 -26.00 31.96
N TYR A 220 3.56 -24.76 31.61
CA TYR A 220 4.42 -24.45 30.47
C TYR A 220 5.64 -23.69 30.98
N GLY A 221 6.82 -24.06 30.53
CA GLY A 221 8.06 -23.39 30.91
C GLY A 221 9.07 -23.40 29.78
N THR A 222 9.87 -22.34 29.72
CA THR A 222 11.00 -22.25 28.78
C THR A 222 12.25 -22.75 29.50
N MET A 223 12.91 -23.76 28.95
CA MET A 223 14.15 -24.33 29.45
C MET A 223 15.30 -24.05 28.50
N ILE A 224 16.51 -23.94 29.03
CA ILE A 224 17.73 -23.78 28.27
C ILE A 224 18.42 -25.13 28.19
N GLU A 225 18.37 -25.75 27.02
CA GLU A 225 19.01 -27.02 26.70
C GLU A 225 20.08 -26.75 25.63
N ASN A 226 21.34 -27.09 25.91
CA ASN A 226 22.50 -26.81 25.01
C ASN A 226 22.65 -25.37 24.54
N GLY A 227 22.21 -24.41 25.36
CA GLY A 227 22.22 -22.99 25.00
C GLY A 227 21.06 -22.53 24.14
N GLU A 228 20.14 -23.43 23.75
CA GLU A 228 18.91 -23.11 23.04
C GLU A 228 17.71 -23.05 23.98
N LYS A 229 16.79 -22.14 23.70
CA LYS A 229 15.51 -22.07 24.43
C LYS A 229 14.55 -23.11 23.88
N ARG A 230 14.09 -24.01 24.74
CA ARG A 230 13.10 -25.05 24.43
C ARG A 230 11.85 -24.84 25.25
N GLU A 231 10.71 -24.91 24.60
CA GLU A 231 9.41 -24.79 25.24
C GLU A 231 8.93 -26.15 25.71
N LYS A 232 8.76 -26.31 27.01
CA LYS A 232 8.34 -27.57 27.61
C LYS A 232 6.95 -27.47 28.19
N LYS A 233 6.16 -28.53 27.99
CA LYS A 233 4.86 -28.76 28.62
C LYS A 233 5.04 -29.84 29.66
N MET A 234 4.72 -29.54 30.88
CA MET A 234 4.72 -30.48 32.04
C MET A 234 3.29 -30.72 32.44
N ARG A 235 2.87 -31.97 32.53
CA ARG A 235 1.53 -32.37 32.93
C ARG A 235 1.63 -33.29 34.12
N PHE A 236 0.93 -32.91 35.22
CA PHE A 236 0.77 -33.72 36.41
C PHE A 236 -0.63 -34.32 36.40
N SER A 237 -0.74 -35.62 36.79
CA SER A 237 -2.01 -36.34 36.94
C SER A 237 -1.88 -37.43 38.00
N TYR A 238 -2.99 -37.87 38.58
CA TYR A 238 -2.94 -38.98 39.49
C TYR A 238 -2.65 -40.32 38.75
N PHE A 239 -1.71 -41.08 39.29
CA PHE A 239 -1.56 -42.50 39.03
C PHE A 239 -2.38 -43.33 40.03
N ASP A 240 -2.25 -43.02 41.32
CA ASP A 240 -3.05 -43.57 42.40
C ASP A 240 -3.46 -42.46 43.37
N ARG A 241 -4.76 -42.19 43.41
CA ARG A 241 -5.31 -41.11 44.22
C ARG A 241 -5.33 -41.43 45.72
N GLU A 242 -5.50 -42.74 46.08
CA GLU A 242 -5.56 -43.14 47.47
C GLU A 242 -4.19 -43.07 48.15
N GLN A 243 -3.17 -43.45 47.42
CA GLN A 243 -1.78 -43.43 47.88
C GLN A 243 -1.08 -42.07 47.61
N ASN A 244 -1.75 -41.12 47.00
CA ASN A 244 -1.22 -39.80 46.63
C ASN A 244 0.03 -39.92 45.70
N ILE A 245 -0.10 -40.77 44.71
CA ILE A 245 0.95 -41.02 43.70
C ILE A 245 0.57 -40.29 42.41
N TRP A 246 1.53 -39.54 41.86
CA TRP A 246 1.37 -38.79 40.63
C TRP A 246 2.25 -39.26 39.53
N LEU A 247 1.79 -39.01 38.31
CA LEU A 247 2.65 -39.03 37.10
C LEU A 247 2.86 -37.63 36.62
N MET A 248 4.11 -37.25 36.42
CA MET A 248 4.48 -36.05 35.71
C MET A 248 5.09 -36.45 34.36
N THR A 249 4.53 -35.93 33.28
CA THR A 249 5.05 -36.09 31.93
C THR A 249 5.61 -34.77 31.43
N ARG A 250 6.73 -34.78 30.73
CA ARG A 250 7.33 -33.64 30.08
C ARG A 250 7.38 -33.87 28.55
N THR A 251 6.96 -32.88 27.79
CA THR A 251 6.96 -32.92 26.32
C THR A 251 7.59 -31.64 25.77
N ASP A 252 8.47 -31.76 24.81
CA ASP A 252 8.95 -30.62 24.02
C ASP A 252 7.86 -30.18 23.06
N ILE A 253 7.49 -28.91 23.13
CA ILE A 253 6.47 -28.31 22.27
C ILE A 253 7.02 -27.15 21.44
N THR A 254 8.34 -27.01 21.36
CA THR A 254 9.04 -25.90 20.68
C THR A 254 8.62 -25.84 19.22
N GLU A 255 8.77 -26.94 18.49
CA GLU A 255 8.39 -27.00 17.06
C GLU A 255 6.91 -26.72 16.84
N ILE A 256 6.04 -27.27 17.69
CA ILE A 256 4.57 -27.06 17.59
C ILE A 256 4.22 -25.58 17.77
N LYS A 257 4.87 -24.88 18.72
CA LYS A 257 4.65 -23.45 18.94
C LYS A 257 5.19 -22.60 17.78
N GLU A 258 6.36 -22.94 17.27
CA GLU A 258 6.96 -22.26 16.11
C GLU A 258 6.11 -22.43 14.85
N GLU A 259 5.67 -23.65 14.58
CA GLU A 259 4.79 -23.93 13.44
C GLU A 259 3.46 -23.16 13.53
N ARG A 260 2.86 -23.13 14.73
CA ARG A 260 1.63 -22.32 14.95
C ARG A 260 1.86 -20.83 14.72
N LYS A 261 3.00 -20.31 15.19
CA LYS A 261 3.36 -18.90 14.99
C LYS A 261 3.57 -18.58 13.51
N GLN A 262 4.29 -19.43 12.80
CA GLN A 262 4.49 -19.27 11.35
C GLN A 262 3.17 -19.34 10.57
N LYS A 263 2.29 -20.28 10.93
CA LYS A 263 0.99 -20.42 10.32
C LYS A 263 0.11 -19.18 10.53
N LEU A 264 0.15 -18.58 11.72
CA LEU A 264 -0.59 -17.35 12.01
C LEU A 264 -0.07 -16.19 11.15
N LEU A 265 1.26 -15.98 11.12
CA LEU A 265 1.89 -14.96 10.29
C LEU A 265 1.58 -15.14 8.79
N LEU A 266 1.60 -16.37 8.33
CA LEU A 266 1.25 -16.69 6.94
C LEU A 266 -0.23 -16.38 6.63
N GLN A 267 -1.13 -16.67 7.58
CA GLN A 267 -2.55 -16.34 7.43
C GLN A 267 -2.77 -14.82 7.37
N GLU A 268 -2.12 -14.05 8.22
CA GLU A 268 -2.19 -12.58 8.21
C GLU A 268 -1.64 -12.02 6.89
N ALA A 269 -0.49 -12.51 6.44
CA ALA A 269 0.09 -12.12 5.16
C ALA A 269 -0.82 -12.46 3.96
N LEU A 270 -1.44 -13.65 3.98
CA LEU A 270 -2.38 -14.07 2.94
C LEU A 270 -3.66 -13.22 2.94
N GLN A 271 -4.19 -12.88 4.12
CA GLN A 271 -5.36 -11.99 4.23
C GLN A 271 -5.05 -10.59 3.67
N SER A 272 -3.89 -10.03 4.03
CA SER A 272 -3.43 -8.74 3.51
C SER A 272 -3.26 -8.77 1.99
N ALA A 273 -2.58 -9.78 1.46
CA ALA A 273 -2.38 -9.94 0.02
C ALA A 273 -3.70 -10.13 -0.75
N THR A 274 -4.64 -10.89 -0.20
CA THR A 274 -5.96 -11.09 -0.83
C THR A 274 -6.80 -9.82 -0.81
N ALA A 275 -6.75 -9.04 0.28
CA ALA A 275 -7.42 -7.74 0.37
C ALA A 275 -6.87 -6.76 -0.67
N ALA A 276 -5.54 -6.65 -0.78
CA ALA A 276 -4.87 -5.81 -1.78
C ALA A 276 -5.22 -6.23 -3.22
N ASN A 277 -5.25 -7.53 -3.51
CA ASN A 277 -5.59 -8.03 -4.85
C ASN A 277 -7.06 -7.79 -5.21
N ARG A 278 -7.98 -7.89 -4.24
CA ARG A 278 -9.40 -7.52 -4.44
C ARG A 278 -9.54 -6.04 -4.73
N ALA A 279 -8.91 -5.18 -3.93
CA ALA A 279 -8.91 -3.73 -4.16
C ALA A 279 -8.39 -3.38 -5.55
N LYS A 280 -7.31 -4.03 -6.01
CA LYS A 280 -6.76 -3.86 -7.36
C LYS A 280 -7.73 -4.32 -8.46
N SER A 281 -8.43 -5.42 -8.27
CA SER A 281 -9.42 -5.94 -9.24
C SER A 281 -10.66 -5.03 -9.33
N ASP A 282 -11.15 -4.56 -8.19
CA ASP A 282 -12.27 -3.62 -8.12
C ASP A 282 -11.89 -2.27 -8.77
N PHE A 283 -10.65 -1.83 -8.60
CA PHE A 283 -10.10 -0.68 -9.28
C PHE A 283 -10.14 -0.82 -10.80
N LEU A 284 -9.57 -1.90 -11.36
CA LEU A 284 -9.55 -2.12 -12.80
C LEU A 284 -10.96 -2.16 -13.40
N SER A 285 -11.92 -2.74 -12.68
CA SER A 285 -13.32 -2.77 -13.09
C SER A 285 -13.95 -1.37 -13.13
N ARG A 286 -13.74 -0.54 -12.09
CA ARG A 286 -14.25 0.84 -12.03
C ARG A 286 -13.57 1.71 -13.09
N MET A 287 -12.25 1.60 -13.24
CA MET A 287 -11.50 2.33 -14.28
C MET A 287 -12.01 2.01 -15.68
N SER A 288 -12.28 0.73 -15.98
CA SER A 288 -12.86 0.34 -17.27
C SER A 288 -14.22 1.02 -17.52
N HIS A 289 -15.04 1.15 -16.49
CA HIS A 289 -16.33 1.86 -16.57
C HIS A 289 -16.12 3.38 -16.80
N ASP A 290 -15.24 3.99 -16.01
CA ASP A 290 -15.03 5.45 -16.02
C ASP A 290 -14.32 5.93 -17.30
N VAL A 291 -13.46 5.09 -17.89
CA VAL A 291 -12.86 5.31 -19.23
C VAL A 291 -13.90 5.10 -20.32
N ARG A 292 -14.78 4.10 -20.23
CA ARG A 292 -15.80 3.81 -21.24
C ARG A 292 -16.83 4.92 -21.39
N THR A 293 -17.20 5.57 -20.29
CA THR A 293 -18.24 6.63 -20.29
C THR A 293 -17.87 7.82 -21.18
N PRO A 294 -16.72 8.49 -21.03
CA PRO A 294 -16.32 9.58 -21.93
C PRO A 294 -16.07 9.09 -23.37
N ILE A 295 -15.54 7.89 -23.59
CA ILE A 295 -15.38 7.33 -24.94
C ILE A 295 -16.74 7.17 -25.62
N ASN A 296 -17.73 6.61 -24.93
CA ASN A 296 -19.09 6.47 -25.49
C ASN A 296 -19.73 7.84 -25.78
N ALA A 297 -19.46 8.85 -24.94
CA ALA A 297 -19.92 10.21 -25.20
C ALA A 297 -19.27 10.80 -26.45
N ILE A 298 -17.95 10.65 -26.65
CA ILE A 298 -17.23 11.08 -27.84
C ILE A 298 -17.82 10.41 -29.08
N VAL A 299 -17.88 9.07 -29.09
CA VAL A 299 -18.42 8.30 -30.22
C VAL A 299 -19.87 8.68 -30.52
N GLY A 300 -20.72 8.79 -29.47
CA GLY A 300 -22.12 9.18 -29.62
C GLY A 300 -22.31 10.58 -30.16
N MET A 301 -21.54 11.56 -29.68
CA MET A 301 -21.61 12.96 -30.16
C MET A 301 -21.06 13.10 -31.58
N THR A 302 -20.02 12.33 -31.94
CA THR A 302 -19.51 12.29 -33.33
C THR A 302 -20.56 11.74 -34.29
N ALA A 303 -21.26 10.65 -33.91
CA ALA A 303 -22.35 10.10 -34.73
C ALA A 303 -23.52 11.09 -34.86
N ILE A 304 -23.89 11.79 -33.78
CA ILE A 304 -24.96 12.83 -33.80
C ILE A 304 -24.56 14.01 -34.70
N ALA A 305 -23.30 14.47 -34.61
CA ALA A 305 -22.79 15.54 -35.46
C ALA A 305 -22.87 15.13 -36.95
N GLY A 306 -22.48 13.90 -37.27
CA GLY A 306 -22.58 13.35 -38.63
C GLY A 306 -24.01 13.26 -39.17
N LEU A 307 -25.01 13.03 -38.33
CA LEU A 307 -26.43 13.01 -38.73
C LEU A 307 -27.03 14.41 -38.92
N HIS A 308 -26.36 15.46 -38.41
CA HIS A 308 -26.87 16.84 -38.42
C HIS A 308 -25.91 17.83 -39.09
N MET A 309 -25.20 17.42 -40.15
CA MET A 309 -24.16 18.18 -40.84
C MET A 309 -24.62 19.58 -41.33
N ASN A 310 -25.92 19.81 -41.47
CA ASN A 310 -26.47 21.11 -41.92
C ASN A 310 -26.91 22.00 -40.74
N ASP A 311 -26.80 21.59 -39.50
CA ASP A 311 -27.15 22.36 -38.30
C ASP A 311 -25.90 22.76 -37.54
N GLN A 312 -25.36 23.94 -37.85
CA GLN A 312 -24.11 24.45 -37.25
C GLN A 312 -24.18 24.58 -35.73
N ASN A 313 -25.34 24.97 -35.16
CA ASN A 313 -25.47 25.09 -33.71
C ASN A 313 -25.40 23.73 -33.03
N ARG A 314 -25.99 22.71 -33.66
CA ARG A 314 -25.97 21.35 -33.13
C ARG A 314 -24.60 20.70 -33.28
N ILE A 315 -23.89 20.97 -34.37
CA ILE A 315 -22.50 20.55 -34.54
C ILE A 315 -21.60 21.18 -33.47
N ALA A 316 -21.72 22.50 -33.26
CA ALA A 316 -20.94 23.20 -32.23
C ALA A 316 -21.19 22.66 -30.83
N ASP A 317 -22.45 22.34 -30.47
CA ASP A 317 -22.77 21.69 -29.19
C ASP A 317 -22.16 20.28 -29.08
N CYS A 318 -22.21 19.50 -30.15
CA CYS A 318 -21.57 18.19 -30.21
C CYS A 318 -20.05 18.27 -30.04
N LEU A 319 -19.39 19.17 -30.75
CA LEU A 319 -17.94 19.39 -30.66
C LEU A 319 -17.52 19.84 -29.25
N LYS A 320 -18.28 20.75 -28.65
CA LYS A 320 -18.05 21.15 -27.25
C LYS A 320 -18.15 19.99 -26.28
N LYS A 321 -19.13 19.10 -26.43
CA LYS A 321 -19.28 17.90 -25.59
C LYS A 321 -18.17 16.88 -25.84
N ILE A 322 -17.72 16.71 -27.10
CA ILE A 322 -16.57 15.88 -27.44
C ILE A 322 -15.31 16.40 -26.75
N THR A 323 -15.04 17.70 -26.83
CA THR A 323 -13.88 18.33 -26.19
C THR A 323 -13.90 18.15 -24.68
N ILE A 324 -15.05 18.36 -24.04
CA ILE A 324 -15.19 18.13 -22.58
C ILE A 324 -14.92 16.67 -22.23
N SER A 325 -15.48 15.73 -22.99
CA SER A 325 -15.31 14.30 -22.72
C SER A 325 -13.87 13.84 -22.97
N SER A 326 -13.19 14.38 -23.98
CA SER A 326 -11.78 14.11 -24.28
C SER A 326 -10.86 14.63 -23.16
N LYS A 327 -11.08 15.86 -22.66
CA LYS A 327 -10.32 16.42 -21.54
C LYS A 327 -10.53 15.59 -20.26
N LEU A 328 -11.76 15.12 -20.01
CA LEU A 328 -12.04 14.25 -18.86
C LEU A 328 -11.27 12.92 -18.99
N LEU A 329 -11.26 12.32 -20.18
CA LEU A 329 -10.54 11.05 -20.43
C LEU A 329 -9.03 11.21 -20.21
N LEU A 330 -8.44 12.30 -20.72
CA LEU A 330 -7.02 12.59 -20.53
C LEU A 330 -6.66 12.76 -19.06
N ASN A 331 -7.48 13.48 -18.30
CA ASN A 331 -7.27 13.64 -16.85
C ASN A 331 -7.30 12.30 -16.12
N LEU A 332 -8.26 11.42 -16.45
CA LEU A 332 -8.36 10.07 -15.89
C LEU A 332 -7.10 9.24 -16.19
N ILE A 333 -6.61 9.28 -17.42
CA ILE A 333 -5.39 8.57 -17.82
C ILE A 333 -4.19 9.10 -17.02
N ASN A 334 -4.05 10.42 -16.92
CA ASN A 334 -2.94 11.04 -16.20
C ASN A 334 -2.96 10.69 -14.69
N GLU A 335 -4.14 10.69 -14.05
CA GLU A 335 -4.27 10.26 -12.65
C GLU A 335 -3.86 8.78 -12.45
N VAL A 336 -4.19 7.88 -13.39
CA VAL A 336 -3.77 6.47 -13.34
C VAL A 336 -2.26 6.32 -13.54
N LEU A 337 -1.68 7.08 -14.47
CA LEU A 337 -0.23 7.08 -14.71
C LEU A 337 0.53 7.64 -13.51
N ASP A 338 0.03 8.74 -12.91
CA ASP A 338 0.61 9.31 -11.70
C ASP A 338 0.57 8.29 -10.56
N MET A 339 -0.57 7.60 -10.34
CA MET A 339 -0.69 6.57 -9.31
C MET A 339 0.29 5.41 -9.54
N SER A 340 0.43 4.93 -10.77
CA SER A 340 1.38 3.86 -11.12
C SER A 340 2.84 4.25 -10.85
N LYS A 341 3.20 5.51 -11.14
CA LYS A 341 4.54 6.04 -10.86
C LYS A 341 4.78 6.23 -9.37
N LEU A 342 3.75 6.63 -8.62
CA LEU A 342 3.78 6.73 -7.16
C LEU A 342 4.06 5.37 -6.51
N GLU A 343 3.31 4.33 -6.89
CA GLU A 343 3.51 2.97 -6.37
C GLU A 343 4.91 2.40 -6.66
N SER A 344 5.49 2.79 -7.81
CA SER A 344 6.83 2.34 -8.21
C SER A 344 7.98 3.17 -7.62
N GLY A 345 7.70 4.25 -6.88
CA GLY A 345 8.71 5.15 -6.29
C GLY A 345 9.54 5.92 -7.32
N LYS A 346 9.06 6.08 -8.56
CA LYS A 346 9.80 6.68 -9.68
C LYS A 346 9.57 8.18 -9.85
N ILE A 347 8.79 8.81 -8.98
CA ILE A 347 8.58 10.27 -9.05
C ILE A 347 9.74 10.98 -8.35
N MET A 348 10.39 11.87 -9.07
CA MET A 348 11.38 12.81 -8.52
C MET A 348 10.76 14.21 -8.52
N LEU A 349 10.96 14.95 -7.43
CA LEU A 349 10.55 16.36 -7.34
C LEU A 349 11.53 17.24 -8.09
N THR A 350 11.02 18.26 -8.79
CA THR A 350 11.82 19.31 -9.41
C THR A 350 12.05 20.46 -8.45
N GLU A 351 13.18 21.13 -8.57
CA GLU A 351 13.45 22.37 -7.85
C GLU A 351 13.39 23.55 -8.82
N GLU A 352 12.30 24.30 -8.76
CA GLU A 352 12.08 25.54 -9.52
C GLU A 352 11.82 26.69 -8.55
N THR A 353 12.29 27.88 -8.87
CA THR A 353 11.98 29.09 -8.08
C THR A 353 10.60 29.59 -8.50
N PHE A 354 9.72 29.77 -7.54
CA PHE A 354 8.37 30.28 -7.77
C PHE A 354 7.91 31.23 -6.66
N LYS A 355 6.92 32.06 -6.96
CA LYS A 355 6.25 32.91 -5.97
C LYS A 355 4.94 32.30 -5.55
N LEU A 356 4.70 32.30 -4.25
CA LEU A 356 3.49 31.69 -3.67
C LEU A 356 2.20 32.41 -4.14
N ASP A 357 2.24 33.72 -4.26
CA ASP A 357 1.11 34.52 -4.75
C ASP A 357 0.77 34.20 -6.21
N GLU A 358 1.77 34.01 -7.08
CA GLU A 358 1.57 33.62 -8.48
C GLU A 358 0.94 32.22 -8.58
N LEU A 359 1.33 31.30 -7.70
CA LEU A 359 0.73 29.98 -7.61
C LEU A 359 -0.76 30.08 -7.21
N LEU A 360 -1.09 30.85 -6.18
CA LEU A 360 -2.47 31.01 -5.71
C LEU A 360 -3.34 31.70 -6.76
N GLU A 361 -2.80 32.67 -7.49
CA GLU A 361 -3.51 33.33 -8.59
C GLU A 361 -3.80 32.36 -9.74
N SER A 362 -2.81 31.57 -10.15
CA SER A 362 -3.00 30.56 -11.20
C SER A 362 -4.07 29.55 -10.82
N LEU A 363 -4.10 29.11 -9.55
CA LEU A 363 -5.16 28.23 -9.02
C LEU A 363 -6.53 28.88 -9.13
N PHE A 364 -6.64 30.17 -8.77
CA PHE A 364 -7.92 30.89 -8.86
C PHE A 364 -8.42 30.97 -10.30
N ILE A 365 -7.56 31.36 -11.25
CA ILE A 365 -7.93 31.45 -12.67
C ILE A 365 -8.46 30.11 -13.18
N MET A 366 -7.85 28.98 -12.77
CA MET A 366 -8.27 27.64 -13.21
C MET A 366 -9.68 27.26 -12.72
N VAL A 367 -10.11 27.77 -11.57
CA VAL A 367 -11.37 27.36 -10.94
C VAL A 367 -12.45 28.43 -11.00
N GLN A 368 -12.14 29.63 -11.49
CA GLN A 368 -13.01 30.79 -11.51
C GLN A 368 -14.38 30.47 -12.13
N SER A 369 -14.40 29.88 -13.32
CA SER A 369 -15.65 29.55 -14.02
C SER A 369 -16.55 28.60 -13.22
N ALA A 370 -15.94 27.67 -12.44
CA ALA A 370 -16.69 26.76 -11.60
C ALA A 370 -17.31 27.44 -10.37
N PHE A 371 -16.58 28.39 -9.78
CA PHE A 371 -17.11 29.26 -8.70
C PHE A 371 -18.29 30.10 -9.16
N GLU A 372 -18.15 30.76 -10.32
CA GLU A 372 -19.19 31.60 -10.91
C GLU A 372 -20.45 30.79 -11.22
N ALA A 373 -20.32 29.62 -11.85
CA ALA A 373 -21.44 28.76 -12.16
C ALA A 373 -22.28 28.38 -10.92
N LYS A 374 -21.65 28.27 -9.74
CA LYS A 374 -22.30 27.98 -8.47
C LYS A 374 -22.58 29.24 -7.62
N LYS A 375 -22.13 30.42 -8.05
CA LYS A 375 -22.20 31.68 -7.27
C LYS A 375 -21.62 31.50 -5.86
N GLN A 376 -20.52 30.75 -5.73
CA GLN A 376 -19.83 30.54 -4.46
C GLN A 376 -18.89 31.70 -4.15
N LYS A 377 -18.63 31.97 -2.86
CA LYS A 377 -17.64 32.96 -2.43
C LYS A 377 -16.31 32.30 -2.13
N LEU A 378 -15.20 32.89 -2.60
CA LEU A 378 -13.84 32.51 -2.25
C LEU A 378 -13.17 33.60 -1.44
N VAL A 379 -12.52 33.21 -0.34
CA VAL A 379 -11.73 34.08 0.53
C VAL A 379 -10.33 33.52 0.66
N ILE A 380 -9.30 34.35 0.50
CA ILE A 380 -7.90 33.94 0.64
C ILE A 380 -7.23 34.77 1.75
N HIS A 381 -6.66 34.08 2.73
CA HIS A 381 -5.87 34.69 3.79
C HIS A 381 -4.43 34.12 3.67
N SER A 382 -3.45 35.00 3.53
CA SER A 382 -2.04 34.64 3.45
C SER A 382 -1.25 35.29 4.59
N LYS A 383 -0.59 34.48 5.43
CA LYS A 383 0.29 34.93 6.51
C LYS A 383 1.66 34.28 6.34
N VAL A 384 2.42 34.77 5.36
CA VAL A 384 3.75 34.26 5.02
C VAL A 384 4.79 35.39 5.11
N LYS A 385 6.02 35.02 5.46
CA LYS A 385 7.16 35.92 5.48
C LYS A 385 8.02 35.78 4.22
N HIS A 386 8.08 34.55 3.68
CA HIS A 386 8.87 34.22 2.51
C HIS A 386 7.91 33.88 1.35
N GLU A 387 7.83 34.76 0.38
CA GLU A 387 6.97 34.57 -0.80
C GLU A 387 7.70 33.84 -1.92
N CYS A 388 9.03 33.97 -2.01
CA CYS A 388 9.84 33.27 -2.99
C CYS A 388 10.30 31.91 -2.44
N LEU A 389 9.91 30.84 -3.12
CA LEU A 389 10.13 29.47 -2.71
C LEU A 389 10.84 28.68 -3.82
N ILE A 390 11.55 27.62 -3.45
CA ILE A 390 12.21 26.72 -4.40
C ILE A 390 11.67 25.31 -4.18
N GLY A 391 10.97 24.77 -5.17
CA GLY A 391 10.35 23.44 -5.10
C GLY A 391 9.56 23.11 -6.36
N ASP A 392 8.85 22.01 -6.34
CA ASP A 392 8.03 21.54 -7.47
C ASP A 392 6.65 22.25 -7.46
N VAL A 393 6.60 23.39 -8.14
CA VAL A 393 5.39 24.22 -8.22
C VAL A 393 4.21 23.46 -8.85
N GLN A 394 4.46 22.61 -9.85
CA GLN A 394 3.40 21.88 -10.57
C GLN A 394 2.75 20.83 -9.65
N ARG A 395 3.54 20.13 -8.83
CA ARG A 395 3.02 19.14 -7.88
C ARG A 395 2.26 19.81 -6.72
N ILE A 396 2.76 20.94 -6.21
CA ILE A 396 2.03 21.74 -5.21
C ILE A 396 0.69 22.20 -5.79
N GLN A 397 0.71 22.76 -7.00
CA GLN A 397 -0.49 23.20 -7.72
C GLN A 397 -1.49 22.06 -7.93
N GLN A 398 -1.04 20.88 -8.35
CA GLN A 398 -1.85 19.68 -8.52
C GLN A 398 -2.57 19.29 -7.21
N ALA A 399 -1.82 19.25 -6.09
CA ALA A 399 -2.39 18.89 -4.79
C ALA A 399 -3.44 19.91 -4.32
N LEU A 400 -3.14 21.19 -4.44
CA LEU A 400 -4.05 22.27 -4.06
C LEU A 400 -5.29 22.34 -4.96
N LEU A 401 -5.13 22.12 -6.27
CA LEU A 401 -6.23 22.08 -7.22
C LEU A 401 -7.20 20.94 -6.90
N ASN A 402 -6.69 19.76 -6.53
CA ASN A 402 -7.52 18.64 -6.09
C ASN A 402 -8.31 18.96 -4.81
N MET A 403 -7.70 19.64 -3.83
CA MET A 403 -8.38 20.05 -2.62
C MET A 403 -9.47 21.10 -2.94
N LEU A 404 -9.15 22.09 -3.78
CA LEU A 404 -10.03 23.19 -4.13
C LEU A 404 -11.21 22.73 -4.99
N THR A 405 -10.97 21.90 -6.00
CA THR A 405 -12.03 21.33 -6.83
C THR A 405 -12.98 20.44 -6.02
N ASN A 406 -12.47 19.70 -5.02
CA ASN A 406 -13.32 18.99 -4.08
C ASN A 406 -14.18 19.95 -3.24
N ALA A 407 -13.60 21.01 -2.69
CA ALA A 407 -14.36 22.03 -1.96
C ALA A 407 -15.48 22.62 -2.82
N ILE A 408 -15.18 23.05 -4.05
CA ILE A 408 -16.17 23.59 -5.00
C ILE A 408 -17.28 22.57 -5.28
N LYS A 409 -16.92 21.33 -5.47
CA LYS A 409 -17.80 20.23 -5.85
C LYS A 409 -18.82 19.90 -4.76
N TYR A 410 -18.37 19.84 -3.51
CA TYR A 410 -19.17 19.42 -2.35
C TYR A 410 -19.82 20.58 -1.60
N THR A 411 -19.51 21.82 -1.95
CA THR A 411 -20.17 23.02 -1.42
C THR A 411 -21.40 23.35 -2.24
N PRO A 412 -22.53 23.68 -1.62
CA PRO A 412 -23.75 24.08 -2.33
C PRO A 412 -23.60 25.44 -3.03
N ASN A 413 -24.60 25.78 -3.87
CA ASN A 413 -24.66 27.10 -4.49
C ASN A 413 -24.68 28.21 -3.41
N LYS A 414 -23.97 29.31 -3.66
CA LYS A 414 -23.78 30.45 -2.74
C LYS A 414 -23.03 30.06 -1.44
N GLY A 415 -22.35 28.91 -1.40
CA GLY A 415 -21.53 28.54 -0.27
C GLY A 415 -20.21 29.32 -0.18
N LEU A 416 -19.51 29.15 0.93
CA LEU A 416 -18.25 29.83 1.22
C LEU A 416 -17.10 28.81 1.17
N ILE A 417 -16.02 29.17 0.49
CA ILE A 417 -14.77 28.43 0.49
C ILE A 417 -13.66 29.40 0.88
N GLN A 418 -12.78 28.94 1.77
CA GLN A 418 -11.68 29.75 2.30
C GLN A 418 -10.36 29.02 2.09
N ILE A 419 -9.36 29.72 1.58
CA ILE A 419 -7.98 29.28 1.52
C ILE A 419 -7.20 30.06 2.56
N SER A 420 -6.52 29.38 3.48
CA SER A 420 -5.59 30.02 4.41
C SER A 420 -4.19 29.48 4.21
N VAL A 421 -3.23 30.36 4.09
CA VAL A 421 -1.81 30.05 3.91
C VAL A 421 -1.04 30.59 5.08
N GLU A 422 -0.32 29.71 5.79
CA GLU A 422 0.46 30.08 6.96
C GLU A 422 1.87 29.51 6.85
N GLU A 423 2.86 30.36 7.08
CA GLU A 423 4.23 29.94 7.30
C GLU A 423 4.43 29.68 8.79
N LYS A 424 4.84 28.47 9.15
CA LYS A 424 5.09 28.09 10.54
C LYS A 424 6.52 28.43 10.97
N PRO A 425 6.75 28.68 12.26
CA PRO A 425 8.08 29.00 12.79
C PRO A 425 9.00 27.77 12.77
N PHE A 426 9.41 27.38 11.57
CA PHE A 426 10.32 26.25 11.33
C PHE A 426 11.33 26.68 10.27
N VAL A 427 12.59 26.78 10.66
CA VAL A 427 13.70 27.01 9.71
C VAL A 427 14.81 26.01 10.03
N TYR A 428 15.05 25.11 9.10
CA TYR A 428 16.16 24.16 9.19
C TYR A 428 16.85 24.05 7.83
N ASN A 429 18.16 24.34 7.78
CA ASN A 429 18.97 24.29 6.56
C ASN A 429 18.37 25.04 5.35
N GLY A 430 17.73 26.18 5.56
CA GLY A 430 17.10 26.96 4.49
C GLY A 430 15.75 26.46 4.02
N TYR A 431 15.13 25.51 4.73
CA TYR A 431 13.75 25.07 4.48
C TYR A 431 12.77 25.74 5.45
N GLY A 432 11.59 26.10 4.95
CA GLY A 432 10.47 26.56 5.73
C GLY A 432 9.34 25.54 5.73
N GLN A 433 8.50 25.57 6.75
CA GLN A 433 7.26 24.76 6.82
C GLN A 433 6.06 25.65 6.48
N PHE A 434 5.27 25.21 5.51
CA PHE A 434 4.05 25.88 5.07
C PHE A 434 2.83 25.00 5.32
N GLU A 435 1.73 25.65 5.72
CA GLU A 435 0.42 25.04 5.84
C GLU A 435 -0.54 25.78 4.94
N ILE A 436 -1.15 25.07 3.98
CA ILE A 436 -2.20 25.61 3.12
C ILE A 436 -3.48 24.83 3.42
N ALA A 437 -4.48 25.51 3.95
CA ALA A 437 -5.76 24.91 4.27
C ALA A 437 -6.86 25.40 3.35
N VAL A 438 -7.64 24.46 2.83
CA VAL A 438 -8.89 24.72 2.08
C VAL A 438 -10.05 24.32 2.98
N THR A 439 -10.87 25.30 3.36
CA THR A 439 -12.02 25.11 4.22
C THR A 439 -13.30 25.41 3.42
N ASP A 440 -14.28 24.54 3.52
CA ASP A 440 -15.59 24.67 2.89
C ASP A 440 -16.73 24.54 3.92
N ASN A 441 -17.86 25.16 3.64
CA ASN A 441 -19.11 25.00 4.40
C ASN A 441 -20.10 24.05 3.71
N GLY A 442 -19.57 23.03 3.04
CA GLY A 442 -20.32 22.04 2.30
C GLY A 442 -20.97 20.96 3.16
N ILE A 443 -21.25 19.83 2.53
CA ILE A 443 -21.94 18.70 3.16
C ILE A 443 -21.14 17.99 4.26
N GLY A 444 -19.81 18.16 4.31
CA GLY A 444 -18.95 17.44 5.23
C GLY A 444 -18.90 15.94 5.00
N MET A 445 -18.24 15.21 5.91
CA MET A 445 -18.01 13.77 5.82
C MET A 445 -18.47 13.04 7.07
N LYS A 446 -18.96 11.80 6.89
CA LYS A 446 -19.29 10.88 7.98
C LYS A 446 -18.01 10.32 8.62
N PRO A 447 -18.01 10.01 9.93
CA PRO A 447 -16.81 9.49 10.62
C PRO A 447 -16.22 8.24 9.98
N GLU A 448 -17.07 7.36 9.43
CA GLU A 448 -16.64 6.10 8.79
C GLU A 448 -15.84 6.35 7.50
N PHE A 449 -16.07 7.48 6.83
CA PHE A 449 -15.37 7.84 5.60
C PHE A 449 -14.09 8.65 5.86
N LEU A 450 -14.02 9.38 6.99
CA LEU A 450 -12.83 10.18 7.34
C LEU A 450 -11.55 9.34 7.38
N SER A 451 -11.61 8.10 7.89
CA SER A 451 -10.45 7.20 7.93
C SER A 451 -10.00 6.72 6.55
N LYS A 452 -10.88 6.80 5.55
CA LYS A 452 -10.66 6.26 4.20
C LYS A 452 -10.49 7.33 3.12
N VAL A 453 -10.63 8.62 3.44
CA VAL A 453 -10.63 9.71 2.46
C VAL A 453 -9.33 9.80 1.65
N PHE A 454 -8.23 9.27 2.18
CA PHE A 454 -6.92 9.21 1.52
C PHE A 454 -6.59 7.84 0.94
N GLU A 455 -7.47 6.84 1.13
CA GLU A 455 -7.27 5.53 0.49
C GLU A 455 -7.58 5.64 -1.01
N PRO A 456 -6.73 5.13 -1.88
CA PRO A 456 -6.98 5.15 -3.31
C PRO A 456 -8.33 4.51 -3.64
N PHE A 457 -9.10 5.16 -4.56
CA PHE A 457 -10.36 4.66 -5.10
C PHE A 457 -11.55 4.67 -4.13
N GLU A 458 -11.40 5.12 -2.90
CA GLU A 458 -12.49 5.23 -1.95
C GLU A 458 -13.38 6.45 -2.27
N ARG A 459 -14.69 6.22 -2.20
CA ARG A 459 -15.73 7.23 -2.42
C ARG A 459 -16.82 7.06 -1.38
N SER A 460 -17.38 8.16 -0.92
CA SER A 460 -18.51 8.10 0.02
C SER A 460 -19.76 7.49 -0.64
N ASP A 461 -20.38 6.52 0.04
CA ASP A 461 -21.63 5.86 -0.39
C ASP A 461 -22.90 6.71 -0.15
N ASP A 462 -22.75 7.97 0.23
CA ASP A 462 -23.89 8.84 0.52
C ASP A 462 -24.74 9.09 -0.72
N LYS A 463 -26.07 8.88 -0.58
CA LYS A 463 -27.03 9.09 -1.68
C LYS A 463 -27.02 10.51 -2.24
N ALA A 464 -26.67 11.50 -1.40
CA ALA A 464 -26.56 12.90 -1.80
C ALA A 464 -25.41 13.16 -2.78
N ILE A 465 -24.41 12.26 -2.82
CA ILE A 465 -23.15 12.44 -3.57
C ILE A 465 -23.01 11.46 -4.73
N ARG A 466 -23.89 10.47 -4.85
CA ARG A 466 -23.80 9.41 -5.90
C ARG A 466 -23.67 9.93 -7.32
N ASN A 467 -24.27 11.09 -7.61
CA ASN A 467 -24.25 11.70 -8.94
C ASN A 467 -23.02 12.59 -9.20
N ILE A 468 -22.17 12.77 -8.19
CA ILE A 468 -20.99 13.60 -8.32
C ILE A 468 -19.84 12.75 -8.85
N GLN A 469 -19.36 13.01 -10.06
CA GLN A 469 -18.27 12.29 -10.70
C GLN A 469 -16.93 12.51 -10.00
N GLY A 470 -16.08 11.46 -9.91
CA GLY A 470 -14.72 11.51 -9.40
C GLY A 470 -14.08 10.13 -9.31
N THR A 471 -12.79 10.06 -9.49
CA THR A 471 -11.98 8.84 -9.53
C THR A 471 -11.68 8.23 -8.15
N GLY A 472 -11.68 9.07 -7.10
CA GLY A 472 -11.20 8.71 -5.78
C GLY A 472 -9.67 8.63 -5.67
N LEU A 473 -8.94 9.12 -6.68
CA LEU A 473 -7.47 9.14 -6.69
C LEU A 473 -6.89 10.48 -6.22
N GLY A 474 -7.58 11.59 -6.50
CA GLY A 474 -7.04 12.93 -6.29
C GLY A 474 -6.51 13.18 -4.88
N MET A 475 -7.24 12.79 -3.82
CA MET A 475 -6.77 13.00 -2.44
C MET A 475 -5.62 12.08 -2.04
N ALA A 476 -5.58 10.85 -2.54
CA ALA A 476 -4.46 9.93 -2.35
C ALA A 476 -3.18 10.47 -3.00
N ILE A 477 -3.27 10.96 -4.24
CA ILE A 477 -2.16 11.60 -4.96
C ILE A 477 -1.69 12.85 -4.21
N SER A 478 -2.61 13.72 -3.78
CA SER A 478 -2.28 14.96 -3.04
C SER A 478 -1.53 14.66 -1.74
N ARG A 479 -1.99 13.66 -0.98
CA ARG A 479 -1.33 13.25 0.27
C ARG A 479 0.08 12.74 -0.01
N HIS A 480 0.26 11.94 -1.04
CA HIS A 480 1.58 11.42 -1.40
C HIS A 480 2.54 12.55 -1.84
N ILE A 481 2.04 13.54 -2.62
CA ILE A 481 2.82 14.74 -2.96
C ILE A 481 3.29 15.46 -1.69
N ALA A 482 2.41 15.68 -0.71
CA ALA A 482 2.78 16.28 0.56
C ALA A 482 3.84 15.46 1.31
N GLN A 483 3.72 14.14 1.32
CA GLN A 483 4.68 13.22 1.95
C GLN A 483 6.07 13.25 1.27
N MET A 484 6.12 13.35 -0.05
CA MET A 484 7.38 13.54 -0.78
C MET A 484 8.08 14.85 -0.40
N MET A 485 7.32 15.86 0.04
CA MET A 485 7.83 17.14 0.57
C MET A 485 8.00 17.14 2.10
N ASN A 486 8.17 15.95 2.71
CA ASN A 486 8.31 15.74 4.14
C ASN A 486 7.15 16.30 4.99
N GLY A 487 5.94 16.29 4.44
CA GLY A 487 4.72 16.76 5.07
C GLY A 487 3.61 15.71 5.08
N ASP A 488 2.36 16.17 5.24
CA ASP A 488 1.14 15.34 5.15
C ASP A 488 -0.08 16.21 4.86
N ILE A 489 -1.23 15.60 4.54
CA ILE A 489 -2.51 16.28 4.47
C ILE A 489 -3.38 15.85 5.64
N LEU A 490 -3.82 16.83 6.42
CA LEU A 490 -4.74 16.63 7.53
C LEU A 490 -6.16 16.96 7.08
N VAL A 491 -7.15 16.27 7.66
CA VAL A 491 -8.57 16.52 7.38
C VAL A 491 -9.35 16.66 8.67
N GLU A 492 -10.16 17.70 8.73
CA GLU A 492 -11.15 17.94 9.77
C GLU A 492 -12.50 18.10 9.08
N SER A 493 -13.52 17.34 9.44
CA SER A 493 -14.83 17.44 8.82
C SER A 493 -15.93 16.99 9.76
N GLU A 494 -17.08 17.67 9.67
CA GLU A 494 -18.31 17.31 10.37
C GLU A 494 -19.46 17.28 9.37
N TYR A 495 -20.20 16.17 9.34
CA TYR A 495 -21.32 16.00 8.43
C TYR A 495 -22.37 17.11 8.61
N GLY A 496 -22.69 17.80 7.53
CA GLY A 496 -23.61 18.95 7.50
C GLY A 496 -22.98 20.31 7.84
N LYS A 497 -21.67 20.38 8.19
CA LYS A 497 -21.00 21.65 8.51
C LYS A 497 -19.88 22.02 7.56
N GLY A 498 -19.33 21.03 6.82
CA GLY A 498 -18.26 21.23 5.87
C GLY A 498 -16.98 20.49 6.22
N SER A 499 -15.92 20.80 5.47
CA SER A 499 -14.62 20.15 5.63
C SER A 499 -13.49 21.17 5.58
N LYS A 500 -12.37 20.81 6.25
CA LYS A 500 -11.11 21.52 6.19
C LYS A 500 -10.00 20.52 5.87
N PHE A 501 -9.36 20.72 4.74
CA PHE A 501 -8.17 19.99 4.34
C PHE A 501 -6.94 20.88 4.50
N THR A 502 -5.94 20.44 5.24
CA THR A 502 -4.71 21.20 5.49
C THR A 502 -3.52 20.45 4.94
N MET A 503 -2.93 20.95 3.86
CA MET A 503 -1.66 20.45 3.33
C MET A 503 -0.51 21.08 4.08
N ARG A 504 0.29 20.28 4.74
CA ARG A 504 1.53 20.67 5.39
C ARG A 504 2.69 20.16 4.55
N PHE A 505 3.69 21.00 4.27
CA PHE A 505 4.85 20.60 3.50
C PHE A 505 6.07 21.45 3.85
N HIS A 506 7.26 20.93 3.52
CA HIS A 506 8.52 21.64 3.67
C HIS A 506 9.06 22.00 2.30
N VAL A 507 9.48 23.25 2.15
CA VAL A 507 10.00 23.78 0.90
C VAL A 507 11.21 24.64 1.19
N LYS A 508 12.18 24.67 0.27
CA LYS A 508 13.37 25.49 0.39
C LYS A 508 12.99 26.97 0.18
N LEU A 509 13.51 27.80 1.06
CA LEU A 509 13.29 29.25 1.00
C LEU A 509 14.17 29.86 -0.10
N GLY A 510 13.56 30.66 -0.98
CA GLY A 510 14.26 31.55 -1.89
C GLY A 510 14.85 32.75 -1.16
N GLY A 511 15.37 33.73 -1.90
CA GLY A 511 15.81 34.98 -1.31
C GLY A 511 14.65 35.70 -0.61
N MET A 512 14.93 36.47 0.45
CA MET A 512 13.93 37.39 0.99
C MET A 512 13.60 38.42 -0.09
N ASP A 513 12.35 38.49 -0.53
CA ASP A 513 11.83 39.70 -1.15
C ASP A 513 11.73 40.75 -0.02
N GLU A 514 12.79 41.53 0.15
CA GLU A 514 12.67 42.74 0.96
C GLU A 514 11.74 43.67 0.20
N TYR A 515 10.47 43.71 0.61
CA TYR A 515 9.62 44.81 0.24
C TYR A 515 10.26 46.07 0.85
N ASP A 516 10.91 46.89 0.00
CA ASP A 516 11.35 48.20 0.44
C ASP A 516 10.11 49.09 0.68
N ASN A 517 9.51 48.90 1.85
CA ASN A 517 8.27 49.55 2.26
C ASN A 517 8.51 51.03 2.65
N ASN A 518 9.75 51.50 2.69
CA ASN A 518 10.06 52.82 3.19
C ASN A 518 9.25 53.94 2.51
N LEU A 519 8.88 53.74 1.27
CA LEU A 519 8.07 54.71 0.49
C LEU A 519 6.55 54.65 0.77
N LEU A 520 6.06 53.57 1.40
CA LEU A 520 4.62 53.36 1.61
C LEU A 520 4.19 53.54 3.07
N ILE A 521 5.12 53.75 3.99
CA ILE A 521 4.86 53.85 5.42
C ILE A 521 3.97 55.07 5.70
N ASP A 522 2.93 54.82 6.51
CA ASP A 522 1.94 55.81 6.98
C ASP A 522 1.10 56.51 5.89
N LEU A 523 1.14 56.06 4.64
CA LEU A 523 0.29 56.63 3.57
C LEU A 523 -1.17 56.19 3.76
N PRO A 524 -2.14 57.16 3.77
CA PRO A 524 -3.55 56.86 3.96
C PRO A 524 -4.18 56.29 2.68
N VAL A 525 -4.94 55.21 2.77
CA VAL A 525 -5.65 54.58 1.67
C VAL A 525 -7.12 54.38 2.04
N LEU A 526 -8.03 54.72 1.12
CA LEU A 526 -9.44 54.42 1.29
C LEU A 526 -9.82 53.17 0.48
N VAL A 527 -10.44 52.21 1.13
CA VAL A 527 -11.00 50.98 0.50
C VAL A 527 -12.53 51.11 0.47
N VAL A 528 -13.14 50.83 -0.66
CA VAL A 528 -14.57 50.92 -0.89
C VAL A 528 -15.07 49.62 -1.49
N ASP A 529 -15.82 48.85 -0.74
CA ASP A 529 -16.39 47.57 -1.18
C ASP A 529 -17.70 47.33 -0.40
N ASP A 530 -18.72 46.75 -0.97
CA ASP A 530 -19.98 46.46 -0.29
C ASP A 530 -19.92 45.20 0.60
N ASP A 531 -18.82 44.42 0.51
CA ASP A 531 -18.55 43.26 1.32
C ASP A 531 -17.52 43.60 2.43
N ASP A 532 -17.96 43.51 3.69
CA ASP A 532 -17.13 43.82 4.87
C ASP A 532 -15.88 42.95 4.97
N VAL A 533 -16.00 41.66 4.60
CA VAL A 533 -14.87 40.72 4.60
C VAL A 533 -13.80 41.12 3.56
N SER A 534 -14.24 41.55 2.37
CA SER A 534 -13.31 42.03 1.33
C SER A 534 -12.58 43.31 1.78
N CYS A 535 -13.30 44.25 2.45
CA CYS A 535 -12.68 45.42 3.05
C CYS A 535 -11.63 45.07 4.11
N GLU A 536 -11.96 44.13 5.01
CA GLU A 536 -11.06 43.70 6.08
C GLU A 536 -9.75 43.12 5.53
N ILE A 537 -9.85 42.21 4.55
CA ILE A 537 -8.69 41.59 3.90
C ILE A 537 -7.82 42.63 3.17
N ALA A 538 -8.43 43.54 2.42
CA ALA A 538 -7.70 44.60 1.73
C ALA A 538 -6.96 45.50 2.73
N CYS A 539 -7.63 45.85 3.83
CA CYS A 539 -7.04 46.66 4.89
C CYS A 539 -5.88 45.90 5.62
N GLU A 540 -6.04 44.62 5.93
CA GLU A 540 -4.94 43.81 6.52
C GLU A 540 -3.72 43.80 5.61
N ASN A 541 -3.89 43.55 4.31
CA ASN A 541 -2.79 43.52 3.34
C ASN A 541 -2.08 44.90 3.26
N LEU A 542 -2.86 46.01 3.24
CA LEU A 542 -2.29 47.35 3.23
C LEU A 542 -1.56 47.72 4.54
N GLN A 543 -2.08 47.28 5.70
CA GLN A 543 -1.43 47.49 6.99
C GLN A 543 -0.10 46.74 7.08
N GLU A 544 -0.04 45.50 6.56
CA GLU A 544 1.21 44.75 6.48
C GLU A 544 2.26 45.43 5.58
N LEU A 545 1.84 46.21 4.59
CA LEU A 545 2.71 47.04 3.76
C LEU A 545 3.10 48.37 4.45
N GLY A 546 2.65 48.60 5.69
CA GLY A 546 2.97 49.80 6.48
C GLY A 546 2.05 51.00 6.19
N MET A 547 1.01 50.84 5.39
CA MET A 547 0.04 51.89 5.03
C MET A 547 -1.05 52.08 6.11
N LYS A 548 -1.82 53.14 6.03
CA LYS A 548 -2.94 53.45 6.92
C LYS A 548 -4.28 53.35 6.15
N PRO A 549 -4.87 52.17 6.03
CA PRO A 549 -6.13 52.02 5.36
C PRO A 549 -7.31 52.42 6.23
N GLU A 550 -8.31 52.96 5.58
CA GLU A 550 -9.69 53.12 6.07
C GLU A 550 -10.64 52.50 5.06
N TRP A 551 -11.82 52.05 5.49
CA TRP A 551 -12.79 51.49 4.57
C TRP A 551 -14.19 51.98 4.79
N VAL A 552 -15.02 51.91 3.73
CA VAL A 552 -16.45 52.21 3.70
C VAL A 552 -17.17 51.16 2.85
N LEU A 553 -18.47 50.95 3.16
CA LEU A 553 -19.28 49.90 2.52
C LEU A 553 -20.11 50.39 1.31
N SER A 554 -19.93 51.63 0.89
CA SER A 554 -20.66 52.16 -0.26
C SER A 554 -19.92 53.26 -0.98
N GLY A 555 -20.19 53.44 -2.28
CA GLY A 555 -19.67 54.54 -3.06
C GLY A 555 -20.15 55.89 -2.56
N GLN A 556 -21.33 55.98 -1.95
CA GLN A 556 -21.87 57.22 -1.38
C GLN A 556 -21.07 57.66 -0.16
N ASP A 557 -20.76 56.74 0.74
CA ASP A 557 -19.93 57.02 1.93
C ASP A 557 -18.53 57.43 1.52
N ALA A 558 -17.97 56.81 0.48
CA ALA A 558 -16.66 57.17 -0.08
C ALA A 558 -16.66 58.61 -0.60
N VAL A 559 -17.65 58.99 -1.40
CA VAL A 559 -17.80 60.38 -1.91
C VAL A 559 -17.93 61.36 -0.75
N GLN A 560 -18.73 61.03 0.29
CA GLN A 560 -18.92 61.89 1.47
C GLN A 560 -17.60 62.08 2.23
N LYS A 561 -16.87 61.02 2.52
CA LYS A 561 -15.56 61.09 3.20
C LYS A 561 -14.55 61.95 2.45
N VAL A 562 -14.50 61.83 1.13
CA VAL A 562 -13.60 62.62 0.29
C VAL A 562 -14.07 64.09 0.27
N SER A 563 -15.38 64.35 0.19
CA SER A 563 -15.95 65.70 0.21
C SER A 563 -15.75 66.41 1.55
N ASP A 564 -15.68 65.70 2.66
CA ASP A 564 -15.38 66.19 4.01
C ASP A 564 -13.90 66.67 4.16
N GLY A 565 -13.12 66.59 3.09
CA GLY A 565 -11.73 67.07 3.03
C GLY A 565 -10.66 66.11 3.50
N ASN A 566 -10.98 64.80 3.71
CA ASN A 566 -9.98 63.78 4.00
C ASN A 566 -9.08 63.57 2.79
N LYS A 567 -7.79 63.47 3.02
CA LYS A 567 -6.78 63.28 1.97
C LYS A 567 -6.28 61.85 1.98
N TYR A 568 -6.33 61.21 0.85
CA TYR A 568 -5.83 59.84 0.66
C TYR A 568 -4.70 59.83 -0.36
N PHE A 569 -3.73 58.93 -0.15
CA PHE A 569 -2.68 58.66 -1.10
C PHE A 569 -3.24 57.89 -2.31
N ALA A 570 -4.11 56.93 -2.07
CA ALA A 570 -4.80 56.14 -3.09
C ALA A 570 -6.22 55.76 -2.62
N ILE A 571 -7.11 55.52 -3.57
CA ILE A 571 -8.50 55.06 -3.32
C ILE A 571 -8.71 53.77 -4.13
N ILE A 572 -9.12 52.72 -3.45
CA ILE A 572 -9.36 51.40 -4.02
C ILE A 572 -10.86 51.14 -3.97
N ILE A 573 -11.52 50.87 -5.14
CA ILE A 573 -12.99 50.84 -5.25
C ILE A 573 -13.42 49.55 -5.92
N ASP A 574 -14.37 48.80 -5.33
CA ASP A 574 -15.01 47.67 -6.02
C ASP A 574 -15.88 48.15 -7.20
N LEU A 575 -15.75 47.44 -8.33
CA LEU A 575 -16.50 47.77 -9.54
C LEU A 575 -18.00 47.60 -9.36
N MET A 576 -18.43 46.52 -8.72
CA MET A 576 -19.83 46.08 -8.69
C MET A 576 -20.44 46.27 -7.30
N MET A 577 -20.82 47.47 -6.98
CA MET A 577 -21.52 47.81 -5.73
C MET A 577 -22.99 48.16 -5.97
N PRO A 578 -23.88 47.88 -5.00
CA PRO A 578 -25.29 48.26 -5.09
C PRO A 578 -25.47 49.81 -5.05
N ASN A 579 -26.48 50.30 -5.72
CA ASN A 579 -26.90 51.72 -5.82
C ASN A 579 -25.92 52.64 -6.57
N MET A 580 -24.63 52.53 -6.41
CA MET A 580 -23.59 53.30 -7.09
C MET A 580 -22.40 52.42 -7.36
N ASN A 581 -22.13 52.11 -8.62
CA ASN A 581 -21.00 51.25 -9.02
C ASN A 581 -19.65 51.98 -8.90
N GLY A 582 -18.55 51.24 -9.06
CA GLY A 582 -17.21 51.79 -8.89
C GLY A 582 -16.85 52.88 -9.90
N ILE A 583 -17.38 52.82 -11.14
CA ILE A 583 -17.15 53.80 -12.18
C ILE A 583 -17.89 55.13 -11.83
N GLU A 584 -19.16 55.01 -11.45
CA GLU A 584 -19.95 56.19 -11.03
C GLU A 584 -19.34 56.83 -9.77
N THR A 585 -18.85 56.01 -8.83
CA THR A 585 -18.15 56.47 -7.63
C THR A 585 -16.88 57.24 -8.01
N THR A 586 -16.09 56.69 -8.95
CA THR A 586 -14.89 57.34 -9.47
C THR A 586 -15.17 58.71 -10.08
N TYR A 587 -16.21 58.83 -10.93
CA TYR A 587 -16.60 60.11 -11.49
C TYR A 587 -16.86 61.17 -10.43
N LYS A 588 -17.64 60.85 -9.39
CA LYS A 588 -17.96 61.81 -8.31
C LYS A 588 -16.75 62.13 -7.43
N ILE A 589 -15.89 61.14 -7.15
CA ILE A 589 -14.67 61.39 -6.40
C ILE A 589 -13.70 62.29 -7.19
N ARG A 590 -13.61 62.13 -8.50
CA ARG A 590 -12.77 62.99 -9.37
C ARG A 590 -13.19 64.45 -9.39
N GLU A 591 -14.46 64.73 -9.20
CA GLU A 591 -14.97 66.14 -9.02
C GLU A 591 -14.42 66.76 -7.74
N CYS A 592 -14.08 65.98 -6.72
CA CYS A 592 -13.57 66.44 -5.43
C CYS A 592 -12.05 66.51 -5.35
N VAL A 593 -11.33 65.49 -5.86
CA VAL A 593 -9.88 65.33 -5.65
C VAL A 593 -9.01 65.61 -6.89
N GLY A 594 -9.63 65.80 -8.05
CA GLY A 594 -8.87 65.98 -9.29
C GLY A 594 -8.12 64.72 -9.78
N PRO A 595 -7.18 64.86 -10.71
CA PRO A 595 -6.48 63.71 -11.33
C PRO A 595 -5.33 63.11 -10.50
N ASP A 596 -4.85 63.82 -9.46
CA ASP A 596 -3.57 63.50 -8.79
C ASP A 596 -3.66 62.30 -7.84
N VAL A 597 -4.82 61.99 -7.28
CA VAL A 597 -5.01 60.86 -6.38
C VAL A 597 -5.26 59.59 -7.20
N PRO A 598 -4.39 58.55 -7.09
CA PRO A 598 -4.64 57.29 -7.77
C PRO A 598 -5.95 56.65 -7.34
N ILE A 599 -6.79 56.31 -8.32
CA ILE A 599 -8.02 55.51 -8.11
C ILE A 599 -7.84 54.17 -8.81
N ILE A 600 -8.02 53.09 -8.06
CA ILE A 600 -7.84 51.71 -8.50
C ILE A 600 -9.20 51.00 -8.41
N ILE A 601 -9.61 50.36 -9.50
CA ILE A 601 -10.82 49.55 -9.50
C ILE A 601 -10.44 48.09 -9.18
N ILE A 602 -11.18 47.48 -8.23
CA ILE A 602 -11.15 46.06 -7.98
C ILE A 602 -12.33 45.41 -8.68
N SER A 603 -12.11 44.29 -9.38
CA SER A 603 -13.16 43.53 -10.04
C SER A 603 -13.05 42.04 -9.74
N ALA A 604 -14.19 41.36 -9.57
CA ALA A 604 -14.26 39.89 -9.52
C ALA A 604 -14.24 39.27 -10.93
N TYR A 605 -14.41 40.07 -11.98
CA TYR A 605 -14.59 39.66 -13.38
C TYR A 605 -13.50 40.23 -14.27
N ASP A 606 -13.38 39.68 -15.47
CA ASP A 606 -12.64 40.31 -16.55
C ASP A 606 -13.24 41.71 -16.80
N TYR A 607 -12.46 42.74 -16.56
CA TYR A 607 -12.89 44.16 -16.66
C TYR A 607 -12.84 44.69 -18.11
N SER A 608 -12.50 43.83 -19.09
CA SER A 608 -12.32 44.21 -20.49
C SER A 608 -13.55 44.95 -21.04
N ASP A 609 -14.76 44.59 -20.61
CA ASP A 609 -15.99 45.23 -21.02
C ASP A 609 -16.18 46.64 -20.43
N TYR A 610 -15.57 46.93 -19.29
CA TYR A 610 -15.69 48.19 -18.54
C TYR A 610 -14.44 49.06 -18.58
N GLU A 611 -13.32 48.54 -19.09
CA GLU A 611 -12.01 49.18 -19.06
C GLU A 611 -12.02 50.56 -19.70
N ILE A 612 -12.61 50.69 -20.91
CA ILE A 612 -12.69 51.96 -21.64
C ILE A 612 -13.49 52.99 -20.88
N GLU A 613 -14.58 52.58 -20.24
CA GLU A 613 -15.46 53.49 -19.47
C GLU A 613 -14.79 53.90 -18.16
N ALA A 614 -14.14 52.99 -17.46
CA ALA A 614 -13.42 53.24 -16.24
C ALA A 614 -12.20 54.17 -16.45
N LEU A 615 -11.44 53.97 -17.50
CA LEU A 615 -10.34 54.89 -17.89
C LEU A 615 -10.85 56.31 -18.20
N LYS A 616 -11.99 56.41 -18.88
CA LYS A 616 -12.64 57.72 -19.12
C LYS A 616 -13.12 58.36 -17.81
N ALA A 617 -13.53 57.59 -16.83
CA ALA A 617 -13.90 58.07 -15.50
C ALA A 617 -12.67 58.54 -14.67
N GLY A 618 -11.45 58.25 -15.12
CA GLY A 618 -10.21 58.63 -14.46
C GLY A 618 -9.62 57.59 -13.53
N VAL A 619 -9.89 56.31 -13.77
CA VAL A 619 -9.23 55.16 -13.08
C VAL A 619 -7.78 55.08 -13.51
N ASN A 620 -6.87 54.79 -12.57
CA ASN A 620 -5.43 54.73 -12.81
C ASN A 620 -4.89 53.29 -12.82
N GLY A 621 -5.70 52.33 -12.38
CA GLY A 621 -5.28 50.92 -12.34
C GLY A 621 -6.43 49.96 -12.01
N PHE A 622 -6.21 48.71 -12.29
CA PHE A 622 -7.17 47.63 -12.03
C PHE A 622 -6.51 46.51 -11.24
N ILE A 623 -7.24 45.86 -10.34
CA ILE A 623 -6.86 44.68 -9.59
C ILE A 623 -7.98 43.64 -9.69
N CYS A 624 -7.67 42.39 -10.03
CA CYS A 624 -8.64 41.30 -9.94
C CYS A 624 -8.71 40.75 -8.51
N LYS A 625 -9.93 40.44 -8.02
CA LYS A 625 -10.12 39.65 -6.80
C LYS A 625 -9.65 38.21 -7.08
N PRO A 626 -8.99 37.54 -6.15
CA PRO A 626 -8.65 37.94 -4.78
C PRO A 626 -7.48 38.95 -4.73
N ILE A 627 -7.56 39.90 -3.78
CA ILE A 627 -6.58 40.97 -3.61
C ILE A 627 -5.30 40.39 -2.97
N MET A 628 -4.25 40.25 -3.76
CA MET A 628 -2.94 39.77 -3.29
C MET A 628 -2.05 40.92 -2.83
N LYS A 629 -1.31 40.68 -1.74
CA LYS A 629 -0.39 41.68 -1.14
C LYS A 629 0.67 42.14 -2.13
N SER A 630 1.26 41.21 -2.90
CA SER A 630 2.28 41.49 -3.91
C SER A 630 1.80 42.48 -4.99
N LYS A 631 0.54 42.31 -5.48
CA LYS A 631 -0.06 43.20 -6.47
C LYS A 631 -0.36 44.58 -5.91
N LEU A 632 -0.89 44.66 -4.68
CA LEU A 632 -1.06 45.92 -3.98
C LEU A 632 0.28 46.65 -3.83
N PHE A 633 1.31 45.96 -3.40
CA PHE A 633 2.64 46.54 -3.26
C PHE A 633 3.17 47.12 -4.57
N LEU A 634 3.14 46.36 -5.67
CA LEU A 634 3.62 46.79 -6.98
C LEU A 634 2.87 48.05 -7.46
N LEU A 635 1.56 48.03 -7.34
CA LEU A 635 0.73 49.17 -7.72
C LEU A 635 0.97 50.41 -6.85
N MET A 636 1.01 50.25 -5.53
CA MET A 636 1.25 51.35 -4.60
C MET A 636 2.68 51.91 -4.78
N LYS A 637 3.67 51.06 -4.99
CA LYS A 637 5.04 51.47 -5.28
C LYS A 637 5.14 52.26 -6.59
N LYS A 638 4.46 51.80 -7.65
CA LYS A 638 4.38 52.51 -8.94
C LYS A 638 3.86 53.92 -8.75
N PHE A 639 2.79 54.12 -7.97
CA PHE A 639 2.24 55.43 -7.71
C PHE A 639 3.09 56.29 -6.74
N ALA A 640 3.80 55.69 -5.78
CA ALA A 640 4.68 56.37 -4.86
C ALA A 640 5.98 56.87 -5.53
N THR A 641 6.51 56.15 -6.52
CA THR A 641 7.78 56.50 -7.16
C THR A 641 7.65 57.47 -8.32
N ASN A 642 6.45 57.82 -8.77
CA ASN A 642 6.21 58.72 -9.91
C ASN A 642 7.00 58.40 -11.18
N LYS A 643 7.54 57.16 -11.30
CA LYS A 643 8.25 56.70 -12.48
C LYS A 643 7.25 56.11 -13.50
N LYS A 644 7.19 56.76 -14.65
CA LYS A 644 6.70 56.13 -15.90
C LYS A 644 7.80 55.13 -16.34
N GLU A 645 7.84 53.98 -15.74
CA GLU A 645 8.48 52.83 -16.36
C GLU A 645 7.40 52.08 -17.12
N GLU A 646 7.51 52.11 -18.42
CA GLU A 646 6.80 51.24 -19.36
C GLU A 646 7.31 49.80 -19.17
N GLU A 647 6.84 49.11 -18.16
CA GLU A 647 6.69 47.65 -18.24
C GLU A 647 5.22 47.38 -18.51
N GLU A 648 4.93 47.20 -19.79
CA GLU A 648 3.68 46.61 -20.23
C GLU A 648 3.50 45.24 -19.54
N VAL A 649 2.63 45.24 -18.52
CA VAL A 649 1.93 44.01 -18.14
C VAL A 649 0.97 43.72 -19.29
N THR A 650 1.47 43.05 -20.28
CA THR A 650 0.70 42.58 -21.44
C THR A 650 -0.24 41.48 -20.94
N ILE A 651 -1.44 41.86 -20.53
CA ILE A 651 -2.59 40.93 -20.58
C ILE A 651 -2.83 40.75 -22.07
N VAL A 652 -2.46 39.60 -22.57
CA VAL A 652 -2.73 39.21 -23.96
C VAL A 652 -4.23 38.94 -24.06
N PRO A 653 -5.00 39.78 -24.77
CA PRO A 653 -6.31 39.36 -25.24
C PRO A 653 -6.13 38.16 -26.13
N SER A 654 -7.11 37.32 -26.28
CA SER A 654 -7.18 36.24 -27.30
C SER A 654 -7.02 36.84 -28.71
N ILE A 655 -5.79 37.22 -29.05
CA ILE A 655 -5.44 37.66 -30.39
C ILE A 655 -5.21 36.35 -31.14
N VAL A 656 -5.94 36.15 -32.20
CA VAL A 656 -5.57 35.19 -33.24
C VAL A 656 -4.13 35.55 -33.62
N ALA A 657 -3.17 34.77 -33.10
CA ALA A 657 -1.77 35.00 -33.36
C ALA A 657 -1.54 34.86 -34.88
N SER A 658 -1.20 35.95 -35.54
CA SER A 658 -0.97 35.96 -36.99
C SER A 658 0.51 36.14 -37.28
N PHE A 659 1.10 35.16 -38.01
CA PHE A 659 2.52 35.11 -38.30
C PHE A 659 2.75 35.01 -39.83
N PRO A 660 2.22 35.92 -40.66
CA PRO A 660 2.34 35.83 -42.09
C PRO A 660 3.81 35.94 -42.54
N GLY A 661 4.21 35.05 -43.47
CA GLY A 661 5.57 35.01 -44.01
C GLY A 661 6.61 34.31 -43.14
N LYS A 662 6.21 33.75 -41.97
CA LYS A 662 7.06 32.90 -41.15
C LYS A 662 6.99 31.45 -41.63
N ARG A 663 8.13 30.76 -41.64
CA ARG A 663 8.24 29.34 -42.05
C ARG A 663 8.49 28.43 -40.83
N ILE A 664 7.60 27.48 -40.65
CA ILE A 664 7.62 26.56 -39.56
C ILE A 664 7.79 25.14 -40.05
N LEU A 665 8.73 24.41 -39.48
CA LEU A 665 8.89 22.97 -39.72
C LEU A 665 8.26 22.19 -38.55
N VAL A 666 7.28 21.34 -38.85
CA VAL A 666 6.63 20.43 -37.88
C VAL A 666 7.17 19.03 -38.08
N VAL A 667 7.77 18.46 -37.08
CA VAL A 667 8.37 17.12 -37.09
C VAL A 667 7.60 16.21 -36.14
N GLU A 668 6.88 15.25 -36.71
CA GLU A 668 5.97 14.36 -35.99
C GLU A 668 5.82 13.05 -36.74
N ASP A 669 5.98 11.90 -36.10
CA ASP A 669 5.90 10.59 -36.77
C ASP A 669 4.46 10.12 -37.00
N ASN A 670 3.52 10.51 -36.16
CA ASN A 670 2.12 10.15 -36.28
C ASN A 670 1.40 11.04 -37.29
N ASP A 671 0.87 10.43 -38.37
CA ASP A 671 0.18 11.15 -39.45
C ASP A 671 -0.96 12.05 -38.98
N LEU A 672 -1.79 11.56 -38.00
CA LEU A 672 -2.91 12.31 -37.48
C LEU A 672 -2.45 13.52 -36.65
N ASN A 673 -1.45 13.33 -35.78
CA ASN A 673 -0.89 14.42 -35.00
C ASN A 673 -0.24 15.48 -35.90
N ARG A 674 0.44 15.04 -36.93
CA ARG A 674 1.09 15.91 -37.91
C ARG A 674 0.05 16.73 -38.68
N GLU A 675 -1.08 16.11 -39.07
CA GLU A 675 -2.20 16.80 -39.73
C GLU A 675 -2.84 17.85 -38.79
N ILE A 676 -3.08 17.47 -37.51
CA ILE A 676 -3.62 18.38 -36.52
C ILE A 676 -2.71 19.59 -36.29
N ALA A 677 -1.41 19.36 -36.11
CA ALA A 677 -0.44 20.43 -35.93
C ALA A 677 -0.37 21.35 -37.18
N TYR A 678 -0.42 20.77 -38.37
CA TYR A 678 -0.45 21.51 -39.64
C TYR A 678 -1.70 22.44 -39.71
N GLU A 679 -2.90 21.90 -39.50
CA GLU A 679 -4.15 22.66 -39.59
C GLU A 679 -4.17 23.79 -38.53
N LEU A 680 -3.78 23.51 -37.28
CA LEU A 680 -3.73 24.53 -36.24
C LEU A 680 -2.77 25.68 -36.54
N LEU A 681 -1.62 25.37 -37.15
CA LEU A 681 -0.61 26.37 -37.48
C LEU A 681 -0.96 27.12 -38.77
N GLN A 682 -1.67 26.50 -39.70
CA GLN A 682 -2.11 27.14 -40.94
C GLN A 682 -3.04 28.33 -40.68
N GLU A 683 -3.87 28.25 -39.63
CA GLU A 683 -4.74 29.35 -39.18
C GLU A 683 -3.95 30.62 -38.79
N THR A 684 -2.66 30.49 -38.46
CA THR A 684 -1.78 31.62 -38.11
C THR A 684 -1.27 32.38 -39.30
N GLY A 685 -1.50 31.89 -40.54
CA GLY A 685 -0.97 32.47 -41.77
C GLY A 685 0.52 32.21 -42.04
N ALA A 686 1.17 31.33 -41.26
CA ALA A 686 2.52 30.92 -41.47
C ALA A 686 2.61 29.88 -42.60
N GLU A 687 3.80 29.76 -43.26
CA GLU A 687 4.10 28.72 -44.22
C GLU A 687 4.58 27.47 -43.47
N ILE A 688 3.84 26.34 -43.56
CA ILE A 688 4.12 25.14 -42.79
C ILE A 688 4.70 24.06 -43.68
N GLU A 689 5.84 23.52 -43.26
CA GLU A 689 6.40 22.29 -43.82
C GLU A 689 6.39 21.19 -42.73
N THR A 690 6.31 19.95 -43.18
CA THR A 690 6.24 18.80 -42.24
C THR A 690 7.36 17.82 -42.51
N ALA A 691 7.80 17.08 -41.46
CA ALA A 691 8.70 15.94 -41.60
C ALA A 691 8.16 14.78 -40.74
N SER A 692 8.39 13.56 -41.15
CA SER A 692 7.86 12.33 -40.52
C SER A 692 8.81 11.74 -39.48
N ASP A 693 10.07 12.16 -39.45
CA ASP A 693 11.08 11.73 -38.48
C ASP A 693 12.23 12.75 -38.36
N GLY A 694 13.11 12.54 -37.39
CA GLY A 694 14.23 13.42 -37.12
C GLY A 694 15.25 13.49 -38.28
N LEU A 695 15.44 12.39 -39.02
CA LEU A 695 16.37 12.35 -40.15
C LEU A 695 15.85 13.18 -41.34
N GLU A 696 14.55 13.11 -41.62
CA GLU A 696 13.93 13.97 -42.64
C GLU A 696 14.04 15.44 -42.27
N ALA A 697 13.84 15.77 -40.96
CA ALA A 697 13.99 17.13 -40.46
C ALA A 697 15.42 17.66 -40.65
N VAL A 698 16.45 16.91 -40.27
CA VAL A 698 17.86 17.26 -40.49
C VAL A 698 18.17 17.48 -41.99
N ASN A 699 17.68 16.58 -42.84
CA ASN A 699 17.88 16.69 -44.30
C ASN A 699 17.21 17.95 -44.87
N LYS A 700 15.98 18.27 -44.48
CA LYS A 700 15.27 19.49 -44.90
C LYS A 700 15.99 20.75 -44.46
N VAL A 701 16.41 20.83 -43.19
CA VAL A 701 17.16 21.97 -42.69
C VAL A 701 18.51 22.10 -43.39
N SER A 702 19.25 20.99 -43.61
CA SER A 702 20.54 20.97 -44.26
C SER A 702 20.44 21.38 -45.75
N ALA A 703 19.38 20.99 -46.44
CA ALA A 703 19.18 21.30 -47.88
C ALA A 703 18.61 22.70 -48.11
N SER A 704 18.05 23.33 -47.10
CA SER A 704 17.45 24.67 -47.23
C SER A 704 18.49 25.79 -47.20
N PRO A 705 18.23 26.98 -47.80
CA PRO A 705 19.06 28.17 -47.65
C PRO A 705 19.18 28.61 -46.17
N GLU A 706 20.22 29.34 -45.82
CA GLU A 706 20.32 29.95 -44.49
C GLU A 706 19.14 30.88 -44.17
N GLY A 707 18.57 30.79 -42.96
CA GLY A 707 17.42 31.60 -42.53
C GLY A 707 16.09 31.17 -43.19
N TYR A 708 16.02 29.99 -43.79
CA TYR A 708 14.79 29.51 -44.46
C TYR A 708 13.67 29.17 -43.48
N TYR A 709 14.00 28.51 -42.36
CA TYR A 709 13.05 28.22 -41.28
C TYR A 709 13.19 29.22 -40.16
N ASP A 710 12.07 29.73 -39.67
CA ASP A 710 11.99 30.64 -38.49
C ASP A 710 11.75 29.89 -37.20
N PHE A 711 11.21 28.66 -37.28
CA PHE A 711 10.78 27.91 -36.08
C PHE A 711 10.66 26.40 -36.38
N ILE A 712 11.04 25.55 -35.46
CA ILE A 712 10.86 24.10 -35.55
C ILE A 712 10.08 23.59 -34.33
N ILE A 713 9.05 22.80 -34.61
CA ILE A 713 8.34 22.02 -33.62
C ILE A 713 8.76 20.56 -33.79
N MET A 714 9.37 19.99 -32.76
CA MET A 714 10.06 18.69 -32.83
C MET A 714 9.51 17.71 -31.80
N ASP A 715 8.90 16.61 -32.28
CA ASP A 715 8.60 15.50 -31.40
C ASP A 715 9.88 14.86 -30.85
N ILE A 716 9.89 14.51 -29.57
CA ILE A 716 11.05 13.86 -28.95
C ILE A 716 11.14 12.40 -29.35
N GLN A 717 10.02 11.68 -29.33
CA GLN A 717 9.98 10.22 -29.53
C GLN A 717 9.53 9.88 -30.94
N MET A 718 10.47 9.64 -31.81
CA MET A 718 10.22 9.26 -33.23
C MET A 718 11.08 8.07 -33.65
N PRO A 719 10.60 7.25 -34.60
CA PRO A 719 11.42 6.19 -35.21
C PRO A 719 12.53 6.78 -36.07
N VAL A 720 13.52 5.95 -36.45
CA VAL A 720 14.67 6.26 -37.29
C VAL A 720 15.65 7.19 -36.60
N MET A 721 15.26 8.41 -36.24
CA MET A 721 16.04 9.38 -35.47
C MET A 721 15.10 10.13 -34.54
N ASP A 722 15.40 10.09 -33.26
CA ASP A 722 14.63 10.82 -32.22
C ASP A 722 14.88 12.34 -32.31
N GLY A 723 13.99 13.13 -31.68
CA GLY A 723 14.07 14.57 -31.75
C GLY A 723 15.27 15.18 -31.02
N LEU A 724 15.80 14.50 -29.99
CA LEU A 724 16.99 14.96 -29.26
C LEU A 724 18.22 14.86 -30.17
N GLU A 725 18.37 13.72 -30.84
CA GLU A 725 19.48 13.49 -31.77
C GLU A 725 19.36 14.39 -33.00
N ALA A 726 18.16 14.54 -33.57
CA ALA A 726 17.90 15.45 -34.66
C ALA A 726 18.29 16.90 -34.32
N THR A 727 17.93 17.35 -33.11
CA THR A 727 18.31 18.68 -32.62
C THR A 727 19.82 18.84 -32.51
N ARG A 728 20.54 17.85 -31.95
CA ARG A 728 22.01 17.89 -31.88
C ARG A 728 22.62 17.99 -33.24
N GLN A 729 22.15 17.21 -34.22
CA GLN A 729 22.64 17.24 -35.58
C GLN A 729 22.34 18.58 -36.29
N ILE A 730 21.14 19.15 -36.10
CA ILE A 730 20.82 20.50 -36.62
C ILE A 730 21.76 21.56 -36.01
N ARG A 731 22.04 21.51 -34.72
CA ARG A 731 22.95 22.45 -34.05
C ARG A 731 24.42 22.30 -34.47
N LEU A 732 24.80 21.11 -34.96
CA LEU A 732 26.15 20.81 -35.46
C LEU A 732 26.38 21.18 -36.94
N LEU A 733 25.33 21.56 -37.65
CA LEU A 733 25.47 22.04 -39.02
C LEU A 733 26.40 23.28 -39.08
N ASP A 734 27.29 23.35 -40.05
CA ASP A 734 28.21 24.48 -40.21
C ASP A 734 27.49 25.70 -40.82
N ARG A 735 26.51 26.19 -40.07
CA ARG A 735 25.63 27.31 -40.44
C ARG A 735 25.35 28.15 -39.16
N GLN A 736 25.34 29.49 -39.35
CA GLN A 736 25.11 30.36 -38.21
C GLN A 736 23.65 30.37 -37.76
N ASP A 737 22.70 30.34 -38.70
CA ASP A 737 21.27 30.38 -38.43
C ASP A 737 20.76 29.20 -37.57
N THR A 738 21.35 28.01 -37.75
CA THR A 738 20.93 26.82 -37.03
C THR A 738 21.28 26.85 -35.53
N LYS A 739 22.18 27.75 -35.08
CA LYS A 739 22.52 27.95 -33.68
C LYS A 739 21.44 28.72 -32.94
N ASP A 740 20.82 29.70 -33.65
CA ASP A 740 19.82 30.61 -33.08
C ASP A 740 18.38 30.19 -33.42
N LEU A 741 18.18 29.25 -34.36
CA LEU A 741 16.87 28.77 -34.78
C LEU A 741 16.08 28.18 -33.61
N PRO A 742 14.91 28.74 -33.27
CA PRO A 742 14.10 28.20 -32.18
C PRO A 742 13.60 26.79 -32.48
N ILE A 743 13.94 25.83 -31.63
CA ILE A 743 13.48 24.44 -31.70
C ILE A 743 12.70 24.15 -30.41
N VAL A 744 11.41 23.86 -30.53
CA VAL A 744 10.52 23.57 -29.44
C VAL A 744 10.21 22.10 -29.40
N ALA A 745 10.48 21.45 -28.27
CA ALA A 745 10.18 20.06 -28.03
C ALA A 745 8.68 19.82 -27.92
N MET A 746 8.19 18.71 -28.45
CA MET A 746 6.89 18.13 -28.13
C MET A 746 7.08 16.76 -27.49
N SER A 747 6.39 16.47 -26.39
CA SER A 747 6.39 15.13 -25.80
C SER A 747 5.02 14.72 -25.28
N ALA A 748 4.80 13.43 -25.12
CA ALA A 748 3.58 12.89 -24.52
C ALA A 748 3.41 13.31 -23.05
N ASN A 749 4.49 13.67 -22.36
CA ASN A 749 4.51 14.08 -20.97
C ASN A 749 5.57 15.17 -20.76
N ALA A 750 5.19 16.26 -20.08
CA ALA A 750 6.12 17.33 -19.71
C ALA A 750 6.84 17.00 -18.39
N PHE A 751 7.56 15.87 -18.32
CA PHE A 751 8.34 15.57 -17.11
C PHE A 751 9.64 16.38 -17.09
N ALA A 752 10.08 16.75 -15.89
CA ALA A 752 11.31 17.48 -15.69
C ALA A 752 12.55 16.82 -16.35
N GLU A 753 12.58 15.51 -16.42
CA GLU A 753 13.64 14.76 -17.07
C GLU A 753 13.62 14.94 -18.60
N ASP A 754 12.43 14.91 -19.21
CA ASP A 754 12.26 15.14 -20.65
C ASP A 754 12.58 16.60 -21.01
N VAL A 755 12.14 17.54 -20.19
CA VAL A 755 12.47 18.97 -20.33
C VAL A 755 13.98 19.19 -20.22
N ARG A 756 14.63 18.62 -19.21
CA ARG A 756 16.09 18.73 -19.01
C ARG A 756 16.86 18.16 -20.21
N LEU A 757 16.50 16.97 -20.66
CA LEU A 757 17.14 16.30 -21.81
C LEU A 757 16.96 17.09 -23.11
N SER A 758 15.79 17.70 -23.34
CA SER A 758 15.56 18.54 -24.51
C SER A 758 16.40 19.82 -24.49
N LEU A 759 16.51 20.48 -23.33
CA LEU A 759 17.38 21.65 -23.18
C LEU A 759 18.87 21.28 -23.34
N GLU A 760 19.33 20.17 -22.78
CA GLU A 760 20.69 19.65 -22.95
C GLU A 760 20.99 19.27 -24.41
N ALA A 761 20.00 18.85 -25.18
CA ALA A 761 20.14 18.58 -26.61
C ALA A 761 20.23 19.88 -27.46
N GLY A 762 19.91 21.04 -26.88
CA GLY A 762 19.93 22.34 -27.54
C GLY A 762 18.56 22.84 -28.02
N MET A 763 17.47 22.27 -27.53
CA MET A 763 16.13 22.81 -27.73
C MET A 763 15.91 24.05 -26.86
N ASN A 764 14.96 24.90 -27.25
CA ASN A 764 14.74 26.21 -26.63
C ASN A 764 13.59 26.21 -25.64
N GLU A 765 12.56 25.38 -25.86
CA GLU A 765 11.37 25.31 -25.04
C GLU A 765 10.69 23.93 -25.21
N HIS A 766 9.67 23.65 -24.36
CA HIS A 766 8.99 22.37 -24.33
C HIS A 766 7.46 22.57 -24.26
N ILE A 767 6.72 21.78 -25.06
CA ILE A 767 5.24 21.74 -25.08
C ILE A 767 4.79 20.28 -24.88
N ALA A 768 3.82 20.07 -24.00
CA ALA A 768 3.21 18.76 -23.79
C ALA A 768 2.18 18.45 -24.90
N LYS A 769 2.07 17.20 -25.30
CA LYS A 769 0.96 16.68 -26.10
C LYS A 769 -0.22 16.30 -25.17
N PRO A 770 -1.48 16.56 -25.55
CA PRO A 770 -1.94 17.14 -26.79
C PRO A 770 -1.65 18.63 -26.87
N ILE A 771 -1.39 19.12 -28.08
CA ILE A 771 -1.06 20.53 -28.32
C ILE A 771 -2.25 21.42 -27.89
N GLU A 772 -2.02 22.26 -26.89
CA GLU A 772 -2.94 23.32 -26.51
C GLU A 772 -2.67 24.57 -27.35
N ILE A 773 -3.70 25.02 -28.12
CA ILE A 773 -3.57 26.10 -29.08
C ILE A 773 -3.03 27.37 -28.42
N ASP A 774 -3.58 27.75 -27.27
CA ASP A 774 -3.19 28.98 -26.56
C ASP A 774 -1.72 28.93 -26.11
N ARG A 775 -1.27 27.77 -25.64
CA ARG A 775 0.12 27.56 -25.23
C ARG A 775 1.07 27.62 -26.43
N LEU A 776 0.70 26.96 -27.54
CA LEU A 776 1.47 26.98 -28.78
C LEU A 776 1.65 28.41 -29.29
N TYR A 777 0.57 29.17 -29.38
CA TYR A 777 0.60 30.56 -29.85
C TYR A 777 1.39 31.48 -28.91
N SER A 778 1.30 31.29 -27.62
CA SER A 778 2.09 32.02 -26.64
C SER A 778 3.59 31.78 -26.81
N VAL A 779 4.01 30.50 -27.00
CA VAL A 779 5.41 30.14 -27.23
C VAL A 779 5.90 30.75 -28.56
N MET A 780 5.13 30.61 -29.63
CA MET A 780 5.48 31.20 -30.91
C MET A 780 5.62 32.72 -30.86
N GLY A 781 4.67 33.40 -30.16
CA GLY A 781 4.70 34.86 -29.98
C GLY A 781 5.94 35.35 -29.24
N LYS A 782 6.51 34.55 -28.35
CA LYS A 782 7.78 34.83 -27.64
C LYS A 782 8.99 34.84 -28.60
N TRP A 783 9.01 33.95 -29.58
CA TRP A 783 10.15 33.76 -30.48
C TRP A 783 10.04 34.53 -31.83
N PHE A 784 8.86 34.98 -32.19
CA PHE A 784 8.62 35.77 -33.41
C PHE A 784 8.61 37.29 -33.14
N ARG A 785 9.03 37.76 -31.99
CA ARG A 785 9.17 39.18 -31.65
C ARG A 785 10.34 39.85 -32.38
#